data_a4ac3ee7422cae82df277695d0af2e2a
#
_entry.id   a4ac3ee7422cae82df277695d0af2e2a
#
_cell.length_a   1.000
_cell.length_b   1.000
_cell.length_c   1.000
_cell.angle_alpha   90.00
_cell.angle_beta   90.00
_cell.angle_gamma   90.00
#
_symmetry.space_group_name_H-M   'P 1'
#
loop_
_entity.id
_entity.type
_entity.pdbx_description
1 polymer ?
#
loop_
_entity_poly.entity_id
_entity_poly.type
_entity_poly.pdbx_seq_one_letter_code
_entity_poly.pdbx_strand_id
1 'polypeptide(L)'
;MTITQTLCQEFQTAPWQIDAVIRLLDEGCTLPFIARYRKEQHGSLDDQKLREISERLTALRALEARRQEISESLQKLDVWTEKLQSDLDAAATMAQLEDIYRPYRPKRRTRASIAQEKGLEPLANALMLQQRNMMAPETIALRYVNAEKGVETAEDALQGAMDIIAEVVSDDAAVRTKLKTYYHQTAMVATVAAKDEDSTYRMYYDHREPLRLMPSHRVLAMNRGEKEGFLKVALDVDKEKAQQLVRYGFVQQTGSPACKYVAQACDDAYTRLIAPSLDTELRAELTDKASAAAIRVFALTLRPLLMQPPVRGKVAMGLDPGIRTGCKVAVVDETGRVLDTGVIFPLPSHGKVTQAKETVKRMIQKHHVGIVAIGNGTAGRETEQFFVEVMKELALGDALKYMVVSEAGASVYSASKLAAEEFPQFDVSLRSAVSIARRLQDPLAELVKIDPKAIGVGQYQHDLKAAELDAALGGVVEDCVNSVGVDVNTASVSLLSYVAGINTTVAKNIVAYREENGAFTTRAQLKKVPRLGPKAFEQCAGFLRIPGGKDLMENTGVHPESYDAARALLKHFSLTPAEAVGKLLTLADAEGFAALAKQLNVGEPTLRDIAAELSRPGRDPRDELPQVLMRSDVMDLKDLQPGMELRGTVRNVTDFGAFVDIGVHRDGLVHISQMAQRRVNHPSEVVRVGDIVTVWVLEADAKTNRISLTMRPPAKG
;
A
#
# COMPACT_ATOMS: atom_id res chain seq x y z
N MET A 1 -23.54 16.68 -9.50
CA MET A 1 -22.43 17.44 -8.90
C MET A 1 -21.22 17.33 -9.82
N THR A 2 -20.41 18.41 -9.98
CA THR A 2 -19.15 18.31 -10.74
C THR A 2 -18.10 17.52 -9.96
N ILE A 3 -17.10 16.97 -10.67
CA ILE A 3 -15.96 16.27 -10.03
C ILE A 3 -15.32 17.16 -8.95
N THR A 4 -15.07 18.45 -9.26
CA THR A 4 -14.53 19.42 -8.29
C THR A 4 -15.41 19.52 -7.05
N GLN A 5 -16.72 19.65 -7.20
CA GLN A 5 -17.64 19.76 -6.06
C GLN A 5 -17.61 18.51 -5.18
N THR A 6 -17.58 17.32 -5.78
CA THR A 6 -17.50 16.05 -5.07
C THR A 6 -16.20 15.97 -4.25
N LEU A 7 -15.06 16.27 -4.88
CA LEU A 7 -13.76 16.25 -4.22
C LEU A 7 -13.67 17.29 -3.09
N CYS A 8 -14.22 18.50 -3.29
CA CYS A 8 -14.28 19.52 -2.24
C CYS A 8 -15.04 19.05 -1.01
N GLN A 9 -16.17 18.37 -1.21
CA GLN A 9 -17.00 17.86 -0.12
C GLN A 9 -16.33 16.70 0.61
N GLU A 10 -15.76 15.74 -0.13
CA GLU A 10 -15.10 14.55 0.43
C GLU A 10 -13.83 14.92 1.23
N PHE A 11 -13.01 15.84 0.71
CA PHE A 11 -11.73 16.22 1.30
C PHE A 11 -11.78 17.49 2.17
N GLN A 12 -12.93 18.12 2.30
CA GLN A 12 -13.11 19.37 3.05
C GLN A 12 -12.09 20.46 2.61
N THR A 13 -12.00 20.68 1.30
CA THR A 13 -11.06 21.61 0.66
C THR A 13 -11.80 22.70 -0.10
N ALA A 14 -11.14 23.83 -0.31
CA ALA A 14 -11.70 24.90 -1.12
C ALA A 14 -11.66 24.55 -2.63
N PRO A 15 -12.63 25.01 -3.45
CA PRO A 15 -12.68 24.70 -4.89
C PRO A 15 -11.40 25.05 -5.63
N TRP A 16 -10.81 26.21 -5.35
CA TRP A 16 -9.58 26.65 -6.00
C TRP A 16 -8.38 25.71 -5.76
N GLN A 17 -8.34 25.02 -4.61
CA GLN A 17 -7.30 24.05 -4.28
C GLN A 17 -7.44 22.80 -5.15
N ILE A 18 -8.65 22.28 -5.27
CA ILE A 18 -8.95 21.12 -6.11
C ILE A 18 -8.71 21.43 -7.58
N ASP A 19 -9.19 22.58 -8.07
CA ASP A 19 -9.00 22.99 -9.48
C ASP A 19 -7.51 23.15 -9.81
N ALA A 20 -6.71 23.68 -8.87
CA ALA A 20 -5.25 23.77 -9.03
C ALA A 20 -4.59 22.39 -9.10
N VAL A 21 -4.97 21.46 -8.21
CA VAL A 21 -4.45 20.08 -8.23
C VAL A 21 -4.82 19.37 -9.51
N ILE A 22 -6.09 19.45 -9.96
CA ILE A 22 -6.55 18.85 -11.22
C ILE A 22 -5.74 19.40 -12.39
N ARG A 23 -5.58 20.72 -12.49
CA ARG A 23 -4.81 21.37 -13.55
C ARG A 23 -3.37 20.89 -13.58
N LEU A 24 -2.68 20.86 -12.42
CA LEU A 24 -1.29 20.41 -12.33
C LEU A 24 -1.13 18.93 -12.74
N LEU A 25 -2.07 18.07 -12.34
CA LEU A 25 -2.09 16.66 -12.75
C LEU A 25 -2.32 16.54 -14.26
N ASP A 26 -3.23 17.32 -14.84
CA ASP A 26 -3.53 17.32 -16.28
C ASP A 26 -2.36 17.89 -17.11
N GLU A 27 -1.62 18.82 -16.56
CA GLU A 27 -0.33 19.27 -17.09
C GLU A 27 0.74 18.17 -17.00
N GLY A 28 0.47 17.02 -16.32
CA GLY A 28 1.35 15.87 -16.14
C GLY A 28 2.47 16.14 -15.14
N CYS A 29 2.22 16.97 -14.13
CA CYS A 29 3.09 17.10 -12.97
C CYS A 29 2.97 15.87 -12.08
N THR A 30 4.11 15.40 -11.56
CA THR A 30 4.14 14.30 -10.59
C THR A 30 3.71 14.75 -9.21
N LEU A 31 3.15 13.84 -8.40
CA LEU A 31 2.71 14.17 -7.04
C LEU A 31 3.83 14.73 -6.15
N PRO A 32 5.05 14.16 -6.12
CA PRO A 32 6.14 14.75 -5.34
C PRO A 32 6.49 16.18 -5.75
N PHE A 33 6.46 16.47 -7.06
CA PHE A 33 6.73 17.81 -7.56
C PHE A 33 5.63 18.80 -7.15
N ILE A 34 4.37 18.43 -7.26
CA ILE A 34 3.23 19.25 -6.81
C ILE A 34 3.37 19.56 -5.31
N ALA A 35 3.54 18.51 -4.50
CA ALA A 35 3.64 18.60 -3.04
C ALA A 35 4.80 19.51 -2.58
N ARG A 36 5.95 19.43 -3.24
CA ARG A 36 7.15 20.15 -2.82
C ARG A 36 7.26 21.55 -3.41
N TYR A 37 6.97 21.71 -4.71
CA TYR A 37 7.31 22.93 -5.47
C TYR A 37 6.11 23.74 -5.96
N ARG A 38 4.88 23.30 -5.71
CA ARG A 38 3.65 24.01 -6.11
C ARG A 38 2.71 24.30 -4.92
N LYS A 39 3.24 24.33 -3.70
CA LYS A 39 2.49 24.52 -2.43
C LYS A 39 1.55 25.71 -2.46
N GLU A 40 1.97 26.81 -3.03
CA GLU A 40 1.17 28.05 -3.13
C GLU A 40 -0.04 27.87 -4.01
N GLN A 41 0.08 27.08 -5.09
CA GLN A 41 -1.00 26.88 -6.05
C GLN A 41 -2.13 26.02 -5.47
N HIS A 42 -1.84 25.09 -4.55
CA HIS A 42 -2.84 24.20 -3.94
C HIS A 42 -3.03 24.44 -2.44
N GLY A 43 -2.48 25.52 -1.87
CA GLY A 43 -2.67 25.87 -0.47
C GLY A 43 -2.03 24.93 0.51
N SER A 44 -0.85 24.41 0.21
CA SER A 44 -0.03 23.54 1.09
C SER A 44 -0.75 22.27 1.56
N LEU A 45 -1.53 21.64 0.69
CA LEU A 45 -2.05 20.29 0.95
C LEU A 45 -0.87 19.32 1.12
N ASP A 46 -0.98 18.40 2.09
CA ASP A 46 0.08 17.41 2.34
C ASP A 46 0.12 16.31 1.26
N ASP A 47 1.25 15.61 1.20
CA ASP A 47 1.54 14.60 0.18
C ASP A 47 0.49 13.48 0.15
N GLN A 48 0.04 13.03 1.33
CA GLN A 48 -0.94 11.97 1.44
C GLN A 48 -2.30 12.43 0.90
N LYS A 49 -2.72 13.64 1.27
CA LYS A 49 -3.98 14.22 0.80
C LYS A 49 -3.99 14.44 -0.71
N LEU A 50 -2.85 14.89 -1.27
CA LEU A 50 -2.68 15.04 -2.74
C LEU A 50 -2.80 13.69 -3.44
N ARG A 51 -2.23 12.62 -2.88
CA ARG A 51 -2.32 11.26 -3.40
C ARG A 51 -3.77 10.75 -3.36
N GLU A 52 -4.44 10.88 -2.22
CA GLU A 52 -5.84 10.49 -2.06
C GLU A 52 -6.76 11.25 -3.05
N ILE A 53 -6.54 12.55 -3.25
CA ILE A 53 -7.26 13.36 -4.24
C ILE A 53 -7.00 12.83 -5.66
N SER A 54 -5.76 12.52 -6.01
CA SER A 54 -5.40 12.00 -7.34
C SER A 54 -6.03 10.64 -7.63
N GLU A 55 -6.01 9.73 -6.65
CA GLU A 55 -6.66 8.41 -6.76
C GLU A 55 -8.18 8.56 -6.92
N ARG A 56 -8.78 9.42 -6.10
CA ARG A 56 -10.22 9.69 -6.16
C ARG A 56 -10.64 10.37 -7.46
N LEU A 57 -9.84 11.32 -7.95
CA LEU A 57 -10.04 11.95 -9.26
C LEU A 57 -10.06 10.93 -10.39
N THR A 58 -9.12 9.99 -10.36
CA THR A 58 -9.05 8.90 -11.35
C THR A 58 -10.31 8.03 -11.29
N ALA A 59 -10.78 7.67 -10.10
CA ALA A 59 -12.01 6.90 -9.92
C ALA A 59 -13.27 7.67 -10.39
N LEU A 60 -13.36 8.98 -10.10
CA LEU A 60 -14.48 9.82 -10.54
C LEU A 60 -14.48 10.02 -12.07
N ARG A 61 -13.31 10.15 -12.67
CA ARG A 61 -13.19 10.21 -14.14
C ARG A 61 -13.62 8.90 -14.81
N ALA A 62 -13.25 7.77 -14.23
CA ALA A 62 -13.70 6.46 -14.71
C ALA A 62 -15.23 6.30 -14.58
N LEU A 63 -15.81 6.78 -13.48
CA LEU A 63 -17.26 6.80 -13.26
C LEU A 63 -17.97 7.65 -14.32
N GLU A 64 -17.45 8.85 -14.62
CA GLU A 64 -18.01 9.75 -15.62
C GLU A 64 -17.90 9.18 -17.04
N ALA A 65 -16.75 8.63 -17.39
CA ALA A 65 -16.57 7.95 -18.68
C ALA A 65 -17.58 6.78 -18.85
N ARG A 66 -17.77 5.99 -17.80
CA ARG A 66 -18.75 4.90 -17.82
C ARG A 66 -20.17 5.40 -17.92
N ARG A 67 -20.52 6.49 -17.23
CA ARG A 67 -21.84 7.14 -17.34
C ARG A 67 -22.12 7.55 -18.79
N GLN A 68 -21.13 8.14 -19.44
CA GLN A 68 -21.26 8.55 -20.83
C GLN A 68 -21.41 7.36 -21.78
N GLU A 69 -20.62 6.29 -21.63
CA GLU A 69 -20.77 5.06 -22.42
C GLU A 69 -22.18 4.45 -22.29
N ILE A 70 -22.70 4.40 -21.07
CA ILE A 70 -24.06 3.90 -20.80
C ILE A 70 -25.09 4.80 -21.48
N SER A 71 -24.96 6.12 -21.34
CA SER A 71 -25.85 7.10 -21.96
C SER A 71 -25.91 6.93 -23.48
N GLU A 72 -24.75 6.81 -24.13
CA GLU A 72 -24.65 6.58 -25.59
C GLU A 72 -25.27 5.24 -25.99
N SER A 73 -25.09 4.19 -25.18
CA SER A 73 -25.69 2.87 -25.43
C SER A 73 -27.21 2.91 -25.35
N LEU A 74 -27.75 3.59 -24.33
CA LEU A 74 -29.20 3.72 -24.14
C LEU A 74 -29.85 4.57 -25.23
N GLN A 75 -29.17 5.61 -25.72
CA GLN A 75 -29.62 6.40 -26.87
C GLN A 75 -29.68 5.57 -28.16
N LYS A 76 -28.66 4.73 -28.39
CA LYS A 76 -28.63 3.81 -29.56
C LYS A 76 -29.74 2.75 -29.53
N LEU A 77 -30.20 2.39 -28.33
CA LEU A 77 -31.30 1.45 -28.11
C LEU A 77 -32.70 2.11 -28.22
N ASP A 78 -32.76 3.44 -28.41
CA ASP A 78 -33.98 4.25 -28.46
C ASP A 78 -34.87 4.13 -27.20
N VAL A 79 -34.22 3.91 -26.02
CA VAL A 79 -34.89 3.78 -24.72
C VAL A 79 -34.61 4.97 -23.78
N TRP A 80 -34.01 6.03 -24.31
CA TRP A 80 -33.65 7.20 -23.56
C TRP A 80 -34.83 8.00 -23.05
N THR A 81 -34.88 8.28 -21.77
CA THR A 81 -35.92 9.10 -21.11
C THR A 81 -35.28 10.11 -20.14
N GLU A 82 -35.97 11.24 -19.85
CA GLU A 82 -35.53 12.24 -18.87
C GLU A 82 -35.33 11.64 -17.48
N LYS A 83 -36.18 10.69 -17.08
CA LYS A 83 -36.07 9.96 -15.83
C LYS A 83 -34.76 9.16 -15.78
N LEU A 84 -34.45 8.45 -16.84
CA LEU A 84 -33.23 7.63 -16.93
C LEU A 84 -31.97 8.50 -16.86
N GLN A 85 -32.01 9.65 -17.53
CA GLN A 85 -30.93 10.64 -17.39
C GLN A 85 -30.76 11.11 -15.95
N SER A 86 -31.85 11.47 -15.29
CA SER A 86 -31.82 11.90 -13.89
C SER A 86 -31.28 10.81 -12.95
N ASP A 87 -31.66 9.55 -13.17
CA ASP A 87 -31.18 8.41 -12.39
C ASP A 87 -29.68 8.17 -12.61
N LEU A 88 -29.19 8.27 -13.84
CA LEU A 88 -27.76 8.15 -14.18
C LEU A 88 -26.96 9.30 -13.57
N ASP A 89 -27.46 10.52 -13.62
CA ASP A 89 -26.80 11.72 -13.05
C ASP A 89 -26.73 11.67 -11.52
N ALA A 90 -27.71 11.02 -10.87
CA ALA A 90 -27.76 10.83 -9.43
C ALA A 90 -26.87 9.68 -8.95
N ALA A 91 -26.44 8.77 -9.84
CA ALA A 91 -25.60 7.64 -9.46
C ALA A 91 -24.21 8.09 -9.00
N ALA A 92 -23.85 7.81 -7.75
CA ALA A 92 -22.61 8.19 -7.12
C ALA A 92 -21.52 7.11 -7.21
N THR A 93 -21.89 5.87 -7.60
CA THR A 93 -20.96 4.74 -7.66
C THR A 93 -21.12 3.95 -8.96
N MET A 94 -20.04 3.24 -9.33
CA MET A 94 -20.05 2.33 -10.49
C MET A 94 -21.17 1.27 -10.38
N ALA A 95 -21.37 0.74 -9.18
CA ALA A 95 -22.41 -0.25 -8.91
C ALA A 95 -23.83 0.30 -9.20
N GLN A 96 -24.09 1.54 -8.79
CA GLN A 96 -25.37 2.19 -9.08
C GLN A 96 -25.58 2.42 -10.58
N LEU A 97 -24.55 2.83 -11.31
CA LEU A 97 -24.62 2.94 -12.79
C LEU A 97 -24.93 1.60 -13.45
N GLU A 98 -24.25 0.55 -13.02
CA GLU A 98 -24.48 -0.80 -13.57
C GLU A 98 -25.87 -1.34 -13.23
N ASP A 99 -26.42 -1.04 -12.04
CA ASP A 99 -27.78 -1.41 -11.66
C ASP A 99 -28.83 -0.71 -12.54
N ILE A 100 -28.65 0.59 -12.86
CA ILE A 100 -29.53 1.34 -13.76
C ILE A 100 -29.43 0.79 -15.19
N TYR A 101 -28.25 0.43 -15.66
CA TYR A 101 -28.02 -0.11 -17.01
C TYR A 101 -28.47 -1.56 -17.18
N ARG A 102 -28.56 -2.33 -16.08
CA ARG A 102 -28.83 -3.77 -16.06
C ARG A 102 -30.04 -4.21 -16.92
N PRO A 103 -31.21 -3.54 -16.88
CA PRO A 103 -32.37 -3.93 -17.72
C PRO A 103 -32.11 -3.86 -19.23
N TYR A 104 -31.20 -2.97 -19.63
CA TYR A 104 -30.93 -2.66 -21.05
C TYR A 104 -29.67 -3.37 -21.58
N ARG A 105 -28.94 -4.03 -20.71
CA ARG A 105 -27.72 -4.73 -21.08
C ARG A 105 -28.03 -5.96 -21.95
N PRO A 106 -27.29 -6.18 -23.06
CA PRO A 106 -27.43 -7.38 -23.85
C PRO A 106 -27.28 -8.63 -22.98
N LYS A 107 -28.34 -9.42 -22.87
CA LYS A 107 -28.35 -10.64 -22.07
C LYS A 107 -28.06 -11.86 -22.94
N ARG A 108 -27.42 -12.87 -22.32
CA ARG A 108 -27.38 -14.21 -22.92
C ARG A 108 -28.79 -14.79 -22.92
N ARG A 109 -29.02 -15.85 -23.71
CA ARG A 109 -30.31 -16.54 -23.78
C ARG A 109 -30.76 -17.00 -22.39
N THR A 110 -31.79 -16.33 -21.85
CA THR A 110 -32.36 -16.57 -20.51
C THR A 110 -33.66 -17.33 -20.63
N ARG A 111 -34.21 -17.86 -19.50
CA ARG A 111 -35.54 -18.45 -19.48
C ARG A 111 -36.60 -17.44 -19.93
N ALA A 112 -36.48 -16.19 -19.50
CA ALA A 112 -37.36 -15.11 -19.87
C ALA A 112 -37.29 -14.79 -21.37
N SER A 113 -36.08 -14.69 -21.96
CA SER A 113 -35.94 -14.45 -23.40
C SER A 113 -36.52 -15.61 -24.25
N ILE A 114 -36.34 -16.85 -23.79
CA ILE A 114 -36.96 -18.01 -24.41
C ILE A 114 -38.50 -17.93 -24.33
N ALA A 115 -39.03 -17.49 -23.18
CA ALA A 115 -40.50 -17.33 -23.03
C ALA A 115 -41.03 -16.16 -23.88
N GLN A 116 -40.26 -15.09 -24.07
CA GLN A 116 -40.58 -13.99 -24.98
C GLN A 116 -40.60 -14.46 -26.45
N GLU A 117 -39.59 -15.24 -26.88
CA GLU A 117 -39.55 -15.87 -28.22
C GLU A 117 -40.78 -16.75 -28.46
N LYS A 118 -41.29 -17.42 -27.43
CA LYS A 118 -42.54 -18.20 -27.49
C LYS A 118 -43.82 -17.36 -27.54
N GLY A 119 -43.71 -16.03 -27.34
CA GLY A 119 -44.84 -15.08 -27.40
C GLY A 119 -45.61 -14.95 -26.08
N LEU A 120 -45.00 -15.24 -24.94
CA LEU A 120 -45.68 -15.23 -23.63
C LEU A 120 -45.62 -13.86 -22.90
N GLU A 121 -45.02 -12.85 -23.51
CA GLU A 121 -44.90 -11.50 -22.93
C GLU A 121 -46.27 -10.84 -22.68
N PRO A 122 -47.27 -10.91 -23.56
CA PRO A 122 -48.60 -10.36 -23.28
C PRO A 122 -49.29 -11.02 -22.08
N LEU A 123 -49.06 -12.33 -21.85
CA LEU A 123 -49.56 -13.01 -20.67
C LEU A 123 -48.84 -12.51 -19.39
N ALA A 124 -47.55 -12.36 -19.44
CA ALA A 124 -46.77 -11.79 -18.30
C ALA A 124 -47.27 -10.37 -17.94
N ASN A 125 -47.47 -9.51 -18.94
CA ASN A 125 -47.99 -8.17 -18.77
C ASN A 125 -49.44 -8.17 -18.20
N ALA A 126 -50.27 -9.07 -18.62
CA ALA A 126 -51.64 -9.23 -18.07
C ALA A 126 -51.61 -9.65 -16.61
N LEU A 127 -50.71 -10.56 -16.21
CA LEU A 127 -50.54 -10.97 -14.82
C LEU A 127 -49.99 -9.83 -13.98
N MET A 128 -49.05 -9.04 -14.48
CA MET A 128 -48.47 -7.88 -13.78
C MET A 128 -49.46 -6.78 -13.48
N LEU A 129 -50.48 -6.57 -14.31
CA LEU A 129 -51.55 -5.59 -14.06
C LEU A 129 -52.43 -5.94 -12.84
N GLN A 130 -52.50 -7.20 -12.43
CA GLN A 130 -53.23 -7.70 -11.27
C GLN A 130 -54.65 -7.11 -11.13
N GLN A 131 -55.40 -7.05 -12.23
CA GLN A 131 -56.73 -6.51 -12.21
C GLN A 131 -57.68 -7.40 -11.38
N ARG A 132 -58.49 -6.80 -10.52
CA ARG A 132 -59.40 -7.51 -9.60
C ARG A 132 -60.40 -8.41 -10.32
N ASN A 133 -60.90 -7.98 -11.47
CA ASN A 133 -61.93 -8.65 -12.23
C ASN A 133 -61.39 -9.46 -13.44
N MET A 134 -60.08 -9.81 -13.40
CA MET A 134 -59.53 -10.63 -14.47
C MET A 134 -60.08 -12.07 -14.43
N MET A 135 -60.13 -12.71 -15.57
CA MET A 135 -60.40 -14.15 -15.64
C MET A 135 -59.31 -14.93 -14.94
N ALA A 136 -59.62 -16.15 -14.53
CA ALA A 136 -58.61 -17.01 -13.93
C ALA A 136 -57.35 -17.12 -14.83
N PRO A 137 -56.13 -16.90 -14.29
CA PRO A 137 -54.89 -16.94 -15.07
C PRO A 137 -54.71 -18.20 -15.88
N GLU A 138 -55.16 -19.33 -15.37
CA GLU A 138 -55.15 -20.62 -16.05
C GLU A 138 -56.00 -20.62 -17.31
N THR A 139 -57.18 -19.94 -17.28
CA THR A 139 -58.07 -19.80 -18.45
C THR A 139 -57.47 -18.86 -19.50
N ILE A 140 -56.79 -17.80 -19.06
CA ILE A 140 -56.09 -16.89 -19.98
C ILE A 140 -54.93 -17.60 -20.65
N ALA A 141 -54.15 -18.39 -19.88
CA ALA A 141 -53.01 -19.14 -20.37
C ALA A 141 -53.30 -20.14 -21.45
N LEU A 142 -54.50 -20.74 -21.44
CA LEU A 142 -54.95 -21.63 -22.53
C LEU A 142 -54.89 -20.98 -23.93
N ARG A 143 -55.02 -19.66 -24.03
CA ARG A 143 -54.93 -18.93 -25.31
C ARG A 143 -53.50 -18.84 -25.86
N TYR A 144 -52.50 -19.13 -25.03
CA TYR A 144 -51.08 -19.06 -25.37
C TYR A 144 -50.46 -20.43 -25.55
N VAL A 145 -51.25 -21.50 -25.43
CA VAL A 145 -50.81 -22.88 -25.75
C VAL A 145 -50.54 -22.96 -27.25
N ASN A 146 -49.31 -23.32 -27.60
CA ASN A 146 -48.86 -23.50 -28.98
C ASN A 146 -47.73 -24.53 -29.02
N ALA A 147 -48.04 -25.75 -29.42
CA ALA A 147 -47.11 -26.86 -29.52
C ALA A 147 -45.95 -26.59 -30.50
N GLU A 148 -46.16 -25.83 -31.59
CA GLU A 148 -45.11 -25.47 -32.55
C GLU A 148 -44.06 -24.57 -31.93
N LYS A 149 -44.45 -23.75 -30.95
CA LYS A 149 -43.55 -22.89 -30.18
C LYS A 149 -43.04 -23.54 -28.88
N GLY A 150 -43.39 -24.82 -28.65
CA GLY A 150 -42.97 -25.55 -27.45
C GLY A 150 -43.68 -25.08 -26.18
N VAL A 151 -44.96 -24.68 -26.28
CA VAL A 151 -45.86 -24.41 -25.14
C VAL A 151 -47.00 -25.43 -25.25
N GLU A 152 -46.88 -26.53 -24.54
CA GLU A 152 -47.81 -27.67 -24.68
C GLU A 152 -49.02 -27.54 -23.74
N THR A 153 -48.85 -26.91 -22.59
CA THR A 153 -49.88 -26.79 -21.55
C THR A 153 -50.09 -25.36 -21.08
N ALA A 154 -51.18 -25.08 -20.38
CA ALA A 154 -51.45 -23.82 -19.74
C ALA A 154 -50.43 -23.53 -18.61
N GLU A 155 -49.95 -24.59 -17.93
CA GLU A 155 -48.89 -24.51 -16.93
C GLU A 155 -47.57 -24.05 -17.54
N ASP A 156 -47.19 -24.55 -18.73
CA ASP A 156 -45.98 -24.09 -19.45
C ASP A 156 -46.10 -22.61 -19.82
N ALA A 157 -47.29 -22.15 -20.26
CA ALA A 157 -47.53 -20.76 -20.57
C ALA A 157 -47.40 -19.86 -19.32
N LEU A 158 -47.98 -20.29 -18.18
CA LEU A 158 -47.87 -19.57 -16.91
C LEU A 158 -46.44 -19.55 -16.38
N GLN A 159 -45.75 -20.69 -16.48
CA GLN A 159 -44.33 -20.75 -16.05
C GLN A 159 -43.45 -19.80 -16.88
N GLY A 160 -43.63 -19.80 -18.21
CA GLY A 160 -42.91 -18.85 -19.07
C GLY A 160 -43.23 -17.39 -18.76
N ALA A 161 -44.51 -17.08 -18.49
CA ALA A 161 -44.94 -15.74 -18.09
C ALA A 161 -44.31 -15.35 -16.72
N MET A 162 -44.27 -16.29 -15.75
CA MET A 162 -43.60 -16.07 -14.47
C MET A 162 -42.09 -15.89 -14.62
N ASP A 163 -41.43 -16.60 -15.55
CA ASP A 163 -40.00 -16.43 -15.83
C ASP A 163 -39.71 -15.02 -16.39
N ILE A 164 -40.61 -14.47 -17.23
CA ILE A 164 -40.50 -13.07 -17.68
C ILE A 164 -40.67 -12.10 -16.51
N ILE A 165 -41.70 -12.30 -15.69
CA ILE A 165 -41.94 -11.45 -14.50
C ILE A 165 -40.74 -11.52 -13.55
N ALA A 166 -40.19 -12.69 -13.29
CA ALA A 166 -39.04 -12.87 -12.42
C ALA A 166 -37.80 -12.08 -12.92
N GLU A 167 -37.58 -12.03 -14.23
CA GLU A 167 -36.50 -11.23 -14.81
C GLU A 167 -36.74 -9.73 -14.63
N VAL A 168 -37.96 -9.24 -14.90
CA VAL A 168 -38.34 -7.84 -14.66
C VAL A 168 -38.12 -7.44 -13.20
N VAL A 169 -38.56 -8.28 -12.25
CA VAL A 169 -38.38 -8.07 -10.82
C VAL A 169 -36.86 -8.03 -10.43
N SER A 170 -36.09 -8.92 -11.06
CA SER A 170 -34.64 -9.00 -10.74
C SER A 170 -33.84 -7.80 -11.23
N ASP A 171 -34.35 -7.13 -12.27
CA ASP A 171 -33.70 -5.97 -12.89
C ASP A 171 -34.15 -4.63 -12.26
N ASP A 172 -35.17 -4.65 -11.39
CA ASP A 172 -35.67 -3.44 -10.76
C ASP A 172 -34.62 -2.85 -9.78
N ALA A 173 -34.10 -1.67 -10.11
CA ALA A 173 -33.06 -0.99 -9.34
C ALA A 173 -33.52 -0.61 -7.91
N ALA A 174 -34.83 -0.28 -7.74
CA ALA A 174 -35.34 0.11 -6.43
C ALA A 174 -35.43 -1.09 -5.47
N VAL A 175 -35.86 -2.25 -5.97
CA VAL A 175 -35.86 -3.50 -5.20
C VAL A 175 -34.44 -3.91 -4.84
N ARG A 176 -33.50 -3.85 -5.80
CA ARG A 176 -32.09 -4.15 -5.54
C ARG A 176 -31.49 -3.24 -4.48
N THR A 177 -31.72 -1.94 -4.56
CA THR A 177 -31.24 -0.97 -3.56
C THR A 177 -31.77 -1.25 -2.17
N LYS A 178 -33.08 -1.55 -2.05
CA LYS A 178 -33.70 -1.93 -0.78
C LYS A 178 -33.11 -3.21 -0.21
N LEU A 179 -32.92 -4.23 -1.04
CA LEU A 179 -32.32 -5.49 -0.62
C LEU A 179 -30.84 -5.32 -0.22
N LYS A 180 -30.03 -4.55 -0.98
CA LYS A 180 -28.66 -4.23 -0.60
C LYS A 180 -28.62 -3.57 0.80
N THR A 181 -29.48 -2.58 1.03
CA THR A 181 -29.59 -1.92 2.33
C THR A 181 -29.93 -2.92 3.44
N TYR A 182 -30.90 -3.81 3.18
CA TYR A 182 -31.30 -4.85 4.12
C TYR A 182 -30.13 -5.82 4.41
N TYR A 183 -29.41 -6.29 3.39
CA TYR A 183 -28.23 -7.15 3.56
C TYR A 183 -27.13 -6.46 4.36
N HIS A 184 -26.77 -5.21 4.05
CA HIS A 184 -25.76 -4.46 4.80
C HIS A 184 -26.12 -4.34 6.30
N GLN A 185 -27.40 -4.24 6.64
CA GLN A 185 -27.83 -4.09 8.02
C GLN A 185 -27.92 -5.41 8.77
N THR A 186 -28.30 -6.50 8.10
CA THR A 186 -28.72 -7.74 8.77
C THR A 186 -27.94 -9.00 8.37
N ALA A 187 -27.25 -8.98 7.23
CA ALA A 187 -26.55 -10.15 6.74
C ALA A 187 -25.40 -10.57 7.67
N MET A 188 -25.26 -11.87 7.82
CA MET A 188 -24.12 -12.51 8.48
C MET A 188 -23.25 -13.16 7.42
N VAL A 189 -21.93 -12.96 7.49
CA VAL A 189 -20.98 -13.79 6.74
C VAL A 189 -20.88 -15.12 7.49
N ALA A 190 -21.30 -16.18 6.84
CA ALA A 190 -21.28 -17.53 7.39
C ALA A 190 -20.28 -18.39 6.62
N THR A 191 -19.45 -19.13 7.35
CA THR A 191 -18.51 -20.08 6.77
C THR A 191 -18.71 -21.46 7.37
N VAL A 192 -18.57 -22.47 6.52
CA VAL A 192 -18.61 -23.87 6.92
C VAL A 192 -17.44 -24.62 6.30
N ALA A 193 -16.99 -25.68 6.95
CA ALA A 193 -15.97 -26.57 6.40
C ALA A 193 -16.46 -27.17 5.07
N ALA A 194 -15.63 -27.11 4.04
CA ALA A 194 -15.89 -27.78 2.77
C ALA A 194 -15.34 -29.22 2.77
N LYS A 195 -14.36 -29.49 3.64
CA LYS A 195 -13.69 -30.78 3.83
C LYS A 195 -13.53 -31.04 5.32
N ASP A 196 -13.58 -32.31 5.69
CA ASP A 196 -13.32 -32.77 7.08
C ASP A 196 -11.80 -33.05 7.25
N GLU A 197 -10.99 -32.02 7.05
CA GLU A 197 -9.53 -32.09 7.18
C GLU A 197 -9.07 -30.95 8.11
N ASP A 198 -8.05 -31.21 8.94
CA ASP A 198 -7.46 -30.14 9.76
C ASP A 198 -6.65 -29.18 8.89
N SER A 199 -6.85 -27.88 9.10
CA SER A 199 -6.16 -26.85 8.35
C SER A 199 -5.94 -25.58 9.18
N THR A 200 -5.15 -24.66 8.64
CA THR A 200 -4.97 -23.31 9.22
C THR A 200 -6.27 -22.51 9.30
N TYR A 201 -7.33 -22.95 8.60
CA TYR A 201 -8.65 -22.32 8.57
C TYR A 201 -9.64 -22.90 9.57
N ARG A 202 -9.22 -23.81 10.46
CA ARG A 202 -10.08 -24.49 11.42
C ARG A 202 -10.95 -23.55 12.26
N MET A 203 -10.44 -22.37 12.60
CA MET A 203 -11.20 -21.34 13.31
C MET A 203 -12.40 -20.78 12.54
N TYR A 204 -12.47 -21.04 11.23
CA TYR A 204 -13.55 -20.61 10.34
C TYR A 204 -14.45 -21.77 9.88
N TYR A 205 -14.32 -22.98 10.41
CA TYR A 205 -15.12 -24.14 9.97
C TYR A 205 -16.59 -24.06 10.37
N ASP A 206 -16.89 -23.30 11.42
CA ASP A 206 -18.24 -22.93 11.84
C ASP A 206 -18.16 -21.51 12.41
N HIS A 207 -18.15 -20.53 11.51
CA HIS A 207 -18.00 -19.12 11.92
C HIS A 207 -19.12 -18.29 11.33
N ARG A 208 -19.63 -17.35 12.13
CA ARG A 208 -20.72 -16.46 11.75
C ARG A 208 -20.51 -15.08 12.35
N GLU A 209 -20.41 -14.05 11.49
CA GLU A 209 -20.14 -12.67 11.91
C GLU A 209 -20.95 -11.67 11.08
N PRO A 210 -21.45 -10.55 11.67
CA PRO A 210 -22.18 -9.54 10.94
C PRO A 210 -21.34 -8.92 9.80
N LEU A 211 -21.92 -8.86 8.60
CA LEU A 211 -21.30 -8.31 7.39
C LEU A 211 -20.67 -6.93 7.64
N ARG A 212 -21.38 -6.04 8.34
CA ARG A 212 -20.96 -4.65 8.63
C ARG A 212 -19.77 -4.54 9.58
N LEU A 213 -19.51 -5.56 10.39
CA LEU A 213 -18.45 -5.58 11.42
C LEU A 213 -17.26 -6.44 11.03
N MET A 214 -17.29 -7.07 9.84
CA MET A 214 -16.28 -8.00 9.39
C MET A 214 -14.90 -7.36 9.26
N PRO A 215 -13.90 -7.81 10.03
CA PRO A 215 -12.53 -7.28 9.91
C PRO A 215 -11.88 -7.70 8.59
N SER A 216 -11.10 -6.80 8.00
CA SER A 216 -10.46 -7.01 6.70
C SER A 216 -9.60 -8.28 6.62
N HIS A 217 -8.82 -8.57 7.66
CA HIS A 217 -7.97 -9.76 7.68
C HIS A 217 -8.75 -11.07 7.68
N ARG A 218 -9.96 -11.11 8.30
CA ARG A 218 -10.83 -12.28 8.28
C ARG A 218 -11.46 -12.49 6.91
N VAL A 219 -11.90 -11.41 6.25
CA VAL A 219 -12.40 -11.48 4.86
C VAL A 219 -11.37 -12.14 3.96
N LEU A 220 -10.12 -11.66 4.00
CA LEU A 220 -9.04 -12.22 3.17
C LEU A 220 -8.69 -13.66 3.55
N ALA A 221 -8.72 -14.01 4.85
CA ALA A 221 -8.52 -15.38 5.32
C ALA A 221 -9.58 -16.34 4.77
N MET A 222 -10.86 -15.95 4.88
CA MET A 222 -11.98 -16.76 4.39
C MET A 222 -11.96 -16.92 2.89
N ASN A 223 -11.66 -15.84 2.15
CA ASN A 223 -11.53 -15.90 0.68
C ASN A 223 -10.41 -16.85 0.26
N ARG A 224 -9.27 -16.84 0.95
CA ARG A 224 -8.18 -17.79 0.68
C ARG A 224 -8.59 -19.22 1.05
N GLY A 225 -9.22 -19.44 2.19
CA GLY A 225 -9.72 -20.75 2.59
C GLY A 225 -10.75 -21.33 1.62
N GLU A 226 -11.62 -20.50 1.05
CA GLU A 226 -12.56 -20.87 0.00
C GLU A 226 -11.84 -21.22 -1.31
N LYS A 227 -10.89 -20.38 -1.76
CA LYS A 227 -10.06 -20.60 -2.96
C LYS A 227 -9.26 -21.91 -2.88
N GLU A 228 -8.74 -22.23 -1.70
CA GLU A 228 -8.02 -23.49 -1.42
C GLU A 228 -8.95 -24.69 -1.18
N GLY A 229 -10.27 -24.47 -1.17
CA GLY A 229 -11.28 -25.51 -1.06
C GLY A 229 -11.47 -26.10 0.35
N PHE A 230 -11.06 -25.38 1.40
CA PHE A 230 -11.30 -25.74 2.80
C PHE A 230 -12.59 -25.15 3.36
N LEU A 231 -13.04 -24.02 2.84
CA LEU A 231 -14.23 -23.31 3.30
C LEU A 231 -15.27 -23.15 2.18
N LYS A 232 -16.54 -23.07 2.61
CA LYS A 232 -17.63 -22.50 1.83
C LYS A 232 -18.08 -21.23 2.53
N VAL A 233 -18.14 -20.11 1.81
CA VAL A 233 -18.50 -18.80 2.34
C VAL A 233 -19.79 -18.33 1.71
N ALA A 234 -20.75 -17.89 2.51
CA ALA A 234 -22.03 -17.37 2.03
C ALA A 234 -22.53 -16.23 2.91
N LEU A 235 -23.39 -15.40 2.36
CA LEU A 235 -24.15 -14.41 3.13
C LEU A 235 -25.47 -15.04 3.58
N ASP A 236 -25.65 -15.09 4.89
CA ASP A 236 -26.86 -15.60 5.51
C ASP A 236 -27.75 -14.45 5.99
N VAL A 237 -29.00 -14.47 5.53
CA VAL A 237 -30.05 -13.49 5.86
C VAL A 237 -31.39 -14.20 6.11
N ASP A 238 -32.31 -13.50 6.76
CA ASP A 238 -33.69 -13.94 6.86
C ASP A 238 -34.35 -13.89 5.46
N LYS A 239 -34.43 -15.06 4.82
CA LYS A 239 -34.95 -15.20 3.45
C LYS A 239 -36.40 -14.80 3.32
N GLU A 240 -37.22 -15.09 4.35
CA GLU A 240 -38.66 -14.75 4.31
C GLU A 240 -38.84 -13.24 4.27
N LYS A 241 -38.11 -12.51 5.10
CA LYS A 241 -38.15 -11.03 5.07
C LYS A 241 -37.62 -10.47 3.77
N ALA A 242 -36.56 -11.04 3.22
CA ALA A 242 -36.02 -10.61 1.93
C ALA A 242 -37.04 -10.81 0.81
N GLN A 243 -37.72 -11.97 0.75
CA GLN A 243 -38.81 -12.24 -0.20
C GLN A 243 -40.01 -11.30 0.01
N GLN A 244 -40.36 -11.01 1.26
CA GLN A 244 -41.43 -10.03 1.57
C GLN A 244 -41.08 -8.64 1.04
N LEU A 245 -39.82 -8.19 1.14
CA LEU A 245 -39.38 -6.90 0.57
C LEU A 245 -39.53 -6.87 -0.95
N VAL A 246 -39.23 -7.98 -1.66
CA VAL A 246 -39.42 -8.09 -3.08
C VAL A 246 -40.93 -8.08 -3.44
N ARG A 247 -41.72 -8.91 -2.75
CA ARG A 247 -43.18 -8.98 -2.99
C ARG A 247 -43.85 -7.62 -2.75
N TYR A 248 -43.42 -6.87 -1.73
CA TYR A 248 -43.99 -5.55 -1.41
C TYR A 248 -43.81 -4.54 -2.55
N GLY A 249 -42.82 -4.69 -3.39
CA GLY A 249 -42.60 -3.83 -4.56
C GLY A 249 -43.51 -4.15 -5.73
N PHE A 250 -44.01 -5.38 -5.87
CA PHE A 250 -44.68 -5.86 -7.07
C PHE A 250 -46.06 -6.45 -6.83
N VAL A 251 -46.33 -7.05 -5.69
CA VAL A 251 -47.64 -7.69 -5.41
C VAL A 251 -48.63 -6.66 -4.90
N GLN A 252 -49.69 -6.41 -5.68
CA GLN A 252 -50.77 -5.51 -5.32
C GLN A 252 -51.79 -6.22 -4.41
N GLN A 253 -52.33 -5.52 -3.42
CA GLN A 253 -53.38 -6.07 -2.54
C GLN A 253 -54.79 -5.89 -3.18
N THR A 254 -54.97 -6.26 -4.41
CA THR A 254 -56.20 -6.06 -5.14
C THR A 254 -57.21 -7.20 -4.99
N GLY A 255 -56.79 -8.35 -4.46
CA GLY A 255 -57.56 -9.58 -4.45
C GLY A 255 -57.68 -10.25 -5.84
N SER A 256 -56.83 -9.88 -6.77
CA SER A 256 -56.72 -10.46 -8.10
C SER A 256 -56.20 -11.92 -8.03
N PRO A 257 -56.76 -12.85 -8.86
CA PRO A 257 -56.19 -14.20 -8.94
C PRO A 257 -54.75 -14.24 -9.49
N ALA A 258 -54.28 -13.17 -10.15
CA ALA A 258 -52.90 -13.05 -10.61
C ALA A 258 -51.89 -12.81 -9.46
N CYS A 259 -52.32 -12.25 -8.34
CA CYS A 259 -51.41 -11.92 -7.21
C CYS A 259 -50.61 -13.14 -6.78
N LYS A 260 -51.19 -14.36 -6.80
CA LYS A 260 -50.47 -15.60 -6.46
C LYS A 260 -49.30 -15.86 -7.40
N TYR A 261 -49.49 -15.69 -8.69
CA TYR A 261 -48.46 -15.94 -9.72
C TYR A 261 -47.37 -14.89 -9.69
N VAL A 262 -47.74 -13.63 -9.50
CA VAL A 262 -46.76 -12.54 -9.31
C VAL A 262 -45.94 -12.76 -8.03
N ALA A 263 -46.56 -13.21 -6.94
CA ALA A 263 -45.83 -13.53 -5.71
C ALA A 263 -44.86 -14.71 -5.91
N GLN A 264 -45.26 -15.75 -6.62
CA GLN A 264 -44.39 -16.89 -6.95
C GLN A 264 -43.21 -16.44 -7.84
N ALA A 265 -43.46 -15.58 -8.83
CA ALA A 265 -42.43 -15.03 -9.68
C ALA A 265 -41.44 -14.13 -8.90
N CYS A 266 -41.91 -13.36 -7.91
CA CYS A 266 -41.05 -12.60 -6.99
C CYS A 266 -40.14 -13.49 -6.14
N ASP A 267 -40.68 -14.64 -5.64
CA ASP A 267 -39.91 -15.58 -4.85
C ASP A 267 -38.84 -16.29 -5.69
N ASP A 268 -39.18 -16.65 -6.92
CA ASP A 268 -38.23 -17.21 -7.89
C ASP A 268 -37.16 -16.18 -8.25
N ALA A 269 -37.57 -14.92 -8.55
CA ALA A 269 -36.66 -13.81 -8.81
C ALA A 269 -35.64 -13.64 -7.71
N TYR A 270 -36.10 -13.61 -6.45
CA TYR A 270 -35.21 -13.52 -5.30
C TYR A 270 -34.25 -14.70 -5.22
N THR A 271 -34.78 -15.91 -5.22
CA THR A 271 -34.00 -17.13 -4.91
C THR A 271 -33.01 -17.46 -6.03
N ARG A 272 -33.45 -17.34 -7.30
CA ARG A 272 -32.65 -17.76 -8.45
C ARG A 272 -31.78 -16.65 -9.04
N LEU A 273 -32.23 -15.41 -9.01
CA LEU A 273 -31.56 -14.31 -9.72
C LEU A 273 -30.94 -13.28 -8.78
N ILE A 274 -31.70 -12.78 -7.79
CA ILE A 274 -31.26 -11.65 -6.98
C ILE A 274 -30.28 -12.09 -5.88
N ALA A 275 -30.63 -13.08 -5.06
CA ALA A 275 -29.81 -13.48 -3.92
C ALA A 275 -28.39 -13.94 -4.32
N PRO A 276 -28.19 -14.79 -5.37
CA PRO A 276 -26.84 -15.15 -5.82
C PRO A 276 -26.05 -13.94 -6.37
N SER A 277 -26.73 -13.03 -7.05
CA SER A 277 -26.12 -11.81 -7.58
C SER A 277 -25.68 -10.88 -6.46
N LEU A 278 -26.52 -10.67 -5.43
CA LEU A 278 -26.20 -9.86 -4.26
C LEU A 278 -25.09 -10.48 -3.42
N ASP A 279 -25.08 -11.80 -3.23
CA ASP A 279 -24.00 -12.49 -2.53
C ASP A 279 -22.65 -12.20 -3.21
N THR A 280 -22.57 -12.38 -4.51
CA THR A 280 -21.36 -12.11 -5.30
C THR A 280 -20.94 -10.65 -5.19
N GLU A 281 -21.87 -9.72 -5.33
CA GLU A 281 -21.62 -8.27 -5.32
C GLU A 281 -21.14 -7.79 -3.95
N LEU A 282 -21.86 -8.13 -2.88
CA LEU A 282 -21.52 -7.69 -1.52
C LEU A 282 -20.23 -8.33 -1.01
N ARG A 283 -19.96 -9.58 -1.40
CA ARG A 283 -18.67 -10.22 -1.11
C ARG A 283 -17.52 -9.58 -1.88
N ALA A 284 -17.76 -9.14 -3.12
CA ALA A 284 -16.76 -8.36 -3.87
C ALA A 284 -16.49 -7.01 -3.20
N GLU A 285 -17.52 -6.27 -2.77
CA GLU A 285 -17.37 -5.01 -2.03
C GLU A 285 -16.56 -5.20 -0.74
N LEU A 286 -16.85 -6.27 0.03
CA LEU A 286 -16.06 -6.62 1.23
C LEU A 286 -14.60 -6.90 0.89
N THR A 287 -14.37 -7.65 -0.19
CA THR A 287 -13.02 -8.02 -0.64
C THR A 287 -12.23 -6.80 -1.08
N ASP A 288 -12.85 -5.91 -1.85
CA ASP A 288 -12.20 -4.65 -2.28
C ASP A 288 -11.84 -3.77 -1.08
N LYS A 289 -12.76 -3.60 -0.12
CA LYS A 289 -12.50 -2.88 1.13
C LYS A 289 -11.37 -3.52 1.95
N ALA A 290 -11.39 -4.84 2.07
CA ALA A 290 -10.37 -5.58 2.82
C ALA A 290 -9.00 -5.50 2.13
N SER A 291 -8.96 -5.58 0.81
CA SER A 291 -7.76 -5.44 -0.01
C SER A 291 -7.15 -4.05 0.12
N ALA A 292 -7.95 -3.00 0.02
CA ALA A 292 -7.49 -1.62 0.21
C ALA A 292 -6.88 -1.41 1.60
N ALA A 293 -7.51 -1.97 2.66
CA ALA A 293 -6.98 -1.89 4.01
C ALA A 293 -5.64 -2.65 4.15
N ALA A 294 -5.51 -3.84 3.57
CA ALA A 294 -4.28 -4.63 3.60
C ALA A 294 -3.14 -3.93 2.83
N ILE A 295 -3.42 -3.34 1.67
CA ILE A 295 -2.45 -2.56 0.89
C ILE A 295 -1.98 -1.35 1.70
N ARG A 296 -2.89 -0.62 2.37
CA ARG A 296 -2.54 0.52 3.23
C ARG A 296 -1.60 0.10 4.37
N VAL A 297 -1.88 -1.00 5.06
CA VAL A 297 -1.01 -1.52 6.13
C VAL A 297 0.36 -1.87 5.57
N PHE A 298 0.44 -2.52 4.41
CA PHE A 298 1.71 -2.84 3.79
C PHE A 298 2.51 -1.58 3.43
N ALA A 299 1.87 -0.58 2.83
CA ALA A 299 2.49 0.71 2.51
C ALA A 299 3.07 1.40 3.77
N LEU A 300 2.31 1.37 4.89
CA LEU A 300 2.75 1.92 6.16
C LEU A 300 3.96 1.18 6.76
N THR A 301 4.07 -0.12 6.56
CA THR A 301 5.21 -0.93 7.05
C THR A 301 6.44 -0.83 6.15
N LEU A 302 6.26 -0.57 4.85
CA LEU A 302 7.35 -0.43 3.90
C LEU A 302 8.14 0.87 4.13
N ARG A 303 7.46 2.00 4.38
CA ARG A 303 8.11 3.31 4.56
C ARG A 303 9.23 3.33 5.62
N PRO A 304 9.03 2.83 6.85
CA PRO A 304 10.09 2.77 7.86
C PRO A 304 11.31 1.94 7.44
N LEU A 305 11.11 0.88 6.65
CA LEU A 305 12.21 0.06 6.14
C LEU A 305 13.09 0.85 5.16
N LEU A 306 12.46 1.64 4.28
CA LEU A 306 13.16 2.48 3.31
C LEU A 306 13.84 3.70 3.96
N MET A 307 13.22 4.26 4.99
CA MET A 307 13.67 5.49 5.65
C MET A 307 14.60 5.23 6.84
N GLN A 308 15.14 4.01 7.00
CA GLN A 308 16.14 3.76 8.04
C GLN A 308 17.36 4.67 7.85
N PRO A 309 17.91 5.25 8.95
CA PRO A 309 19.11 6.08 8.89
C PRO A 309 20.30 5.31 8.30
N PRO A 310 21.01 5.88 7.32
CA PRO A 310 22.20 5.27 6.74
C PRO A 310 23.41 5.34 7.68
N VAL A 311 24.30 4.36 7.59
CA VAL A 311 25.59 4.35 8.30
C VAL A 311 26.71 4.70 7.32
N ARG A 312 26.95 6.00 7.14
CA ARG A 312 27.89 6.51 6.14
C ARG A 312 29.35 6.47 6.62
N GLY A 313 30.28 6.47 5.66
CA GLY A 313 31.70 6.62 5.91
C GLY A 313 32.35 5.46 6.69
N LYS A 314 31.79 4.25 6.57
CA LYS A 314 32.31 3.03 7.19
C LYS A 314 32.47 1.92 6.18
N VAL A 315 33.61 1.23 6.27
CA VAL A 315 33.79 -0.06 5.58
C VAL A 315 32.86 -1.07 6.24
N ALA A 316 32.05 -1.75 5.43
CA ALA A 316 31.03 -2.68 5.91
C ALA A 316 31.32 -4.11 5.49
N MET A 317 31.03 -5.08 6.37
CA MET A 317 31.02 -6.49 6.05
C MET A 317 29.59 -7.01 6.08
N GLY A 318 29.16 -7.74 5.07
CA GLY A 318 27.86 -8.45 5.02
C GLY A 318 28.08 -9.94 5.24
N LEU A 319 27.31 -10.51 6.16
CA LEU A 319 27.22 -11.94 6.39
C LEU A 319 25.84 -12.42 5.96
N ASP A 320 25.79 -13.26 4.93
CA ASP A 320 24.57 -13.93 4.43
C ASP A 320 24.53 -15.35 4.97
N PRO A 321 23.74 -15.64 6.02
CA PRO A 321 23.72 -16.94 6.68
C PRO A 321 23.26 -18.07 5.77
N GLY A 322 23.84 -19.25 5.93
CA GLY A 322 23.42 -20.43 5.19
C GLY A 322 23.88 -21.73 5.85
N ILE A 323 22.95 -22.67 6.06
CA ILE A 323 23.25 -23.94 6.76
C ILE A 323 24.10 -24.84 5.87
N ARG A 324 23.62 -25.20 4.69
CA ARG A 324 24.25 -26.21 3.83
C ARG A 324 25.39 -25.66 2.98
N THR A 325 25.23 -24.47 2.44
CA THR A 325 26.16 -23.86 1.50
C THR A 325 27.22 -22.97 2.17
N GLY A 326 27.20 -22.87 3.50
CA GLY A 326 28.01 -21.96 4.28
C GLY A 326 27.48 -20.51 4.25
N CYS A 327 27.99 -19.69 5.16
CA CYS A 327 27.72 -18.26 5.23
C CYS A 327 28.62 -17.52 4.20
N LYS A 328 28.00 -16.68 3.36
CA LYS A 328 28.71 -15.84 2.40
C LYS A 328 29.11 -14.54 3.06
N VAL A 329 30.32 -14.12 2.77
CA VAL A 329 30.91 -12.90 3.32
C VAL A 329 31.28 -11.98 2.19
N ALA A 330 30.91 -10.71 2.31
CA ALA A 330 31.36 -9.65 1.41
C ALA A 330 31.81 -8.44 2.22
N VAL A 331 32.94 -7.85 1.85
CA VAL A 331 33.42 -6.60 2.41
C VAL A 331 33.31 -5.52 1.36
N VAL A 332 32.69 -4.40 1.72
CA VAL A 332 32.50 -3.23 0.85
C VAL A 332 33.13 -2.00 1.46
N ASP A 333 33.72 -1.14 0.63
CA ASP A 333 34.24 0.14 1.08
C ASP A 333 33.14 1.15 1.42
N GLU A 334 33.50 2.35 1.82
CA GLU A 334 32.59 3.43 2.23
C GLU A 334 31.61 3.85 1.14
N THR A 335 31.91 3.53 -0.14
CA THR A 335 31.08 3.82 -1.32
C THR A 335 30.23 2.62 -1.76
N GLY A 336 30.36 1.49 -1.08
CA GLY A 336 29.67 0.24 -1.43
C GLY A 336 30.38 -0.60 -2.51
N ARG A 337 31.63 -0.25 -2.89
CA ARG A 337 32.44 -1.05 -3.82
C ARG A 337 32.97 -2.29 -3.11
N VAL A 338 32.89 -3.45 -3.75
CA VAL A 338 33.37 -4.71 -3.16
C VAL A 338 34.89 -4.74 -3.10
N LEU A 339 35.42 -4.99 -1.90
CA LEU A 339 36.85 -5.13 -1.59
C LEU A 339 37.31 -6.58 -1.48
N ASP A 340 36.47 -7.44 -0.87
CA ASP A 340 36.79 -8.85 -0.63
C ASP A 340 35.51 -9.69 -0.52
N THR A 341 35.60 -10.96 -0.82
CA THR A 341 34.49 -11.92 -0.71
C THR A 341 34.98 -13.27 -0.23
N GLY A 342 34.10 -14.05 0.38
CA GLY A 342 34.46 -15.38 0.85
C GLY A 342 33.24 -16.23 1.24
N VAL A 343 33.49 -17.49 1.52
CA VAL A 343 32.52 -18.41 2.10
C VAL A 343 33.11 -19.00 3.36
N ILE A 344 32.37 -18.94 4.45
CA ILE A 344 32.77 -19.47 5.75
C ILE A 344 31.73 -20.49 6.24
N PHE A 345 32.15 -21.35 7.15
CA PHE A 345 31.30 -22.36 7.77
C PHE A 345 31.27 -22.15 9.30
N PRO A 346 30.43 -21.22 9.78
CA PRO A 346 30.42 -20.83 11.19
C PRO A 346 29.76 -21.86 12.12
N LEU A 347 29.04 -22.83 11.56
CA LEU A 347 28.29 -23.81 12.38
C LEU A 347 29.20 -24.97 12.85
N PRO A 348 29.06 -25.41 14.11
CA PRO A 348 29.83 -26.54 14.66
C PRO A 348 29.69 -27.84 13.84
N SER A 349 28.51 -28.06 13.25
CA SER A 349 28.21 -29.24 12.41
C SER A 349 29.19 -29.43 11.23
N HIS A 350 29.86 -28.37 10.79
CA HIS A 350 30.83 -28.44 9.69
C HIS A 350 32.29 -28.67 10.11
N GLY A 351 32.59 -28.59 11.40
CA GLY A 351 33.95 -28.78 11.94
C GLY A 351 34.99 -27.74 11.49
N LYS A 352 34.53 -26.57 10.94
CA LYS A 352 35.40 -25.53 10.35
C LYS A 352 35.31 -24.17 11.07
N VAL A 353 34.77 -24.14 12.28
CA VAL A 353 34.52 -22.87 13.02
C VAL A 353 35.81 -22.07 13.22
N THR A 354 36.91 -22.72 13.60
CA THR A 354 38.20 -22.04 13.80
C THR A 354 38.68 -21.38 12.50
N GLN A 355 38.60 -22.10 11.37
CA GLN A 355 38.98 -21.56 10.06
C GLN A 355 38.09 -20.38 9.67
N ALA A 356 36.79 -20.46 9.97
CA ALA A 356 35.84 -19.39 9.73
C ALA A 356 36.19 -18.13 10.54
N LYS A 357 36.51 -18.28 11.86
CA LYS A 357 36.97 -17.18 12.72
C LYS A 357 38.21 -16.50 12.18
N GLU A 358 39.24 -17.26 11.84
CA GLU A 358 40.50 -16.71 11.28
C GLU A 358 40.24 -15.96 9.94
N THR A 359 39.35 -16.47 9.10
CA THR A 359 39.01 -15.79 7.83
C THR A 359 38.33 -14.46 8.09
N VAL A 360 37.34 -14.40 9.00
CA VAL A 360 36.62 -13.16 9.31
C VAL A 360 37.53 -12.16 9.98
N LYS A 361 38.36 -12.58 10.96
CA LYS A 361 39.33 -11.72 11.62
C LYS A 361 40.30 -11.09 10.62
N ARG A 362 40.87 -11.91 9.72
CA ARG A 362 41.79 -11.43 8.69
C ARG A 362 41.13 -10.38 7.79
N MET A 363 39.86 -10.60 7.34
CA MET A 363 39.14 -9.63 6.52
C MET A 363 38.86 -8.33 7.27
N ILE A 364 38.47 -8.41 8.55
CA ILE A 364 38.22 -7.23 9.40
C ILE A 364 39.48 -6.40 9.54
N GLN A 365 40.60 -7.02 9.89
CA GLN A 365 41.87 -6.34 10.08
C GLN A 365 42.46 -5.78 8.78
N LYS A 366 42.39 -6.56 7.67
CA LYS A 366 42.95 -6.17 6.38
C LYS A 366 42.22 -4.95 5.79
N HIS A 367 40.93 -4.87 5.95
CA HIS A 367 40.09 -3.85 5.31
C HIS A 367 39.58 -2.78 6.31
N HIS A 368 40.00 -2.84 7.58
CA HIS A 368 39.56 -1.91 8.63
C HIS A 368 38.03 -1.83 8.75
N VAL A 369 37.36 -2.99 8.74
CA VAL A 369 35.89 -3.07 8.81
C VAL A 369 35.42 -2.44 10.13
N GLY A 370 34.53 -1.45 10.02
CA GLY A 370 33.96 -0.75 11.20
C GLY A 370 32.55 -1.22 11.55
N ILE A 371 31.84 -1.82 10.60
CA ILE A 371 30.45 -2.27 10.80
C ILE A 371 30.21 -3.62 10.12
N VAL A 372 29.35 -4.45 10.74
CA VAL A 372 28.98 -5.76 10.21
C VAL A 372 27.47 -5.91 10.14
N ALA A 373 26.95 -6.23 8.97
CA ALA A 373 25.57 -6.54 8.72
C ALA A 373 25.38 -8.07 8.69
N ILE A 374 24.51 -8.60 9.54
CA ILE A 374 24.22 -10.03 9.61
C ILE A 374 22.78 -10.24 9.15
N GLY A 375 22.57 -11.05 8.12
CA GLY A 375 21.24 -11.38 7.65
C GLY A 375 20.40 -12.12 8.71
N ASN A 376 19.10 -11.86 8.75
CA ASN A 376 18.19 -12.43 9.76
C ASN A 376 17.51 -13.74 9.32
N GLY A 377 17.96 -14.37 8.24
CA GLY A 377 17.38 -15.60 7.70
C GLY A 377 17.78 -16.86 8.45
N THR A 378 17.69 -17.97 7.72
CA THR A 378 18.01 -19.30 8.27
C THR A 378 19.47 -19.36 8.71
N ALA A 379 19.75 -19.76 9.98
CA ALA A 379 21.06 -19.70 10.64
C ALA A 379 21.57 -18.29 10.98
N GLY A 380 20.73 -17.27 10.92
CA GLY A 380 21.10 -15.90 11.29
C GLY A 380 21.57 -15.80 12.74
N ARG A 381 20.90 -16.50 13.67
CA ARG A 381 21.25 -16.51 15.10
C ARG A 381 22.59 -17.16 15.38
N GLU A 382 22.81 -18.30 14.77
CA GLU A 382 24.07 -19.05 14.92
C GLU A 382 25.23 -18.23 14.33
N THR A 383 24.97 -17.53 13.22
CA THR A 383 25.94 -16.61 12.61
C THR A 383 26.19 -15.39 13.51
N GLU A 384 25.15 -14.86 14.16
CA GLU A 384 25.31 -13.78 15.15
C GLU A 384 26.15 -14.22 16.34
N GLN A 385 25.85 -15.38 16.93
CA GLN A 385 26.63 -15.93 18.05
C GLN A 385 28.09 -16.15 17.66
N PHE A 386 28.33 -16.75 16.51
CA PHE A 386 29.67 -16.92 15.95
C PHE A 386 30.39 -15.57 15.82
N PHE A 387 29.73 -14.55 15.30
CA PHE A 387 30.35 -13.25 15.09
C PHE A 387 30.68 -12.55 16.43
N VAL A 388 29.82 -12.68 17.41
CA VAL A 388 30.06 -12.16 18.77
C VAL A 388 31.31 -12.79 19.41
N GLU A 389 31.52 -14.11 19.21
CA GLU A 389 32.79 -14.74 19.66
C GLU A 389 33.99 -14.15 18.93
N VAL A 390 33.88 -13.88 17.62
CA VAL A 390 34.94 -13.21 16.84
C VAL A 390 35.22 -11.82 17.39
N MET A 391 34.18 -11.04 17.72
CA MET A 391 34.34 -9.70 18.33
C MET A 391 35.05 -9.75 19.68
N LYS A 392 34.68 -10.69 20.57
CA LYS A 392 35.31 -10.90 21.87
C LYS A 392 36.83 -11.23 21.72
N GLU A 393 37.14 -12.07 20.73
CA GLU A 393 38.55 -12.43 20.48
C GLU A 393 39.36 -11.29 19.83
N LEU A 394 38.71 -10.41 19.03
CA LEU A 394 39.38 -9.24 18.45
C LEU A 394 39.56 -8.08 19.44
N ALA A 395 38.69 -8.00 20.45
CA ALA A 395 38.72 -6.97 21.53
C ALA A 395 38.82 -5.52 21.02
N LEU A 396 38.15 -5.21 19.87
CA LEU A 396 38.20 -3.88 19.25
C LEU A 396 37.19 -2.88 19.86
N GLY A 397 36.35 -3.31 20.80
CA GLY A 397 35.39 -2.44 21.49
C GLY A 397 34.50 -1.67 20.50
N ASP A 398 34.31 -0.38 20.72
CA ASP A 398 33.48 0.49 19.92
C ASP A 398 33.95 0.71 18.47
N ALA A 399 35.15 0.29 18.12
CA ALA A 399 35.67 0.41 16.75
C ALA A 399 35.00 -0.58 15.78
N LEU A 400 34.44 -1.68 16.29
CA LEU A 400 33.72 -2.67 15.52
C LEU A 400 32.32 -2.89 16.09
N LYS A 401 31.29 -2.61 15.30
CA LYS A 401 29.90 -2.80 15.71
C LYS A 401 29.18 -3.69 14.71
N TYR A 402 28.08 -4.31 15.14
CA TYR A 402 27.26 -5.11 14.23
C TYR A 402 25.78 -4.80 14.38
N MET A 403 25.03 -5.24 13.38
CA MET A 403 23.58 -5.19 13.36
C MET A 403 23.02 -6.38 12.61
N VAL A 404 21.89 -6.90 13.09
CA VAL A 404 21.08 -7.87 12.34
C VAL A 404 20.20 -7.11 11.36
N VAL A 405 20.36 -7.38 10.07
CA VAL A 405 19.68 -6.69 8.98
C VAL A 405 18.66 -7.63 8.34
N SER A 406 17.51 -7.08 7.97
CA SER A 406 16.52 -7.84 7.21
C SER A 406 17.10 -8.25 5.84
N GLU A 407 17.10 -9.53 5.53
CA GLU A 407 17.50 -10.06 4.21
C GLU A 407 16.30 -10.16 3.24
N ALA A 408 15.12 -9.67 3.63
CA ALA A 408 13.94 -9.70 2.76
C ALA A 408 14.27 -9.15 1.36
N GLY A 409 13.88 -9.89 0.32
CA GLY A 409 14.16 -9.56 -1.08
C GLY A 409 15.63 -9.68 -1.52
N ALA A 410 16.60 -10.01 -0.64
CA ALA A 410 18.00 -10.17 -1.04
C ALA A 410 18.18 -11.31 -2.06
N SER A 411 17.44 -12.42 -1.89
CA SER A 411 17.43 -13.53 -2.83
C SER A 411 16.79 -13.13 -4.18
N VAL A 412 15.77 -12.28 -4.16
CA VAL A 412 15.12 -11.76 -5.38
C VAL A 412 16.10 -10.85 -6.13
N TYR A 413 16.75 -9.92 -5.43
CA TYR A 413 17.79 -9.07 -6.03
C TYR A 413 18.93 -9.90 -6.62
N SER A 414 19.52 -10.81 -5.84
CA SER A 414 20.70 -11.57 -6.25
C SER A 414 20.47 -12.43 -7.50
N ALA A 415 19.25 -12.93 -7.70
CA ALA A 415 18.82 -13.66 -8.89
C ALA A 415 18.40 -12.76 -10.05
N SER A 416 18.28 -11.45 -9.86
CA SER A 416 17.80 -10.52 -10.87
C SER A 416 18.84 -10.26 -11.98
N LYS A 417 18.34 -9.82 -13.15
CA LYS A 417 19.19 -9.38 -14.25
C LYS A 417 20.06 -8.18 -13.83
N LEU A 418 19.53 -7.28 -13.03
CA LEU A 418 20.24 -6.11 -12.51
C LEU A 418 21.48 -6.54 -11.70
N ALA A 419 21.31 -7.48 -10.77
CA ALA A 419 22.44 -7.99 -9.98
C ALA A 419 23.46 -8.76 -10.82
N ALA A 420 23.01 -9.43 -11.90
CA ALA A 420 23.91 -10.10 -12.84
C ALA A 420 24.73 -9.10 -13.67
N GLU A 421 24.15 -7.98 -14.06
CA GLU A 421 24.83 -6.89 -14.75
C GLU A 421 25.79 -6.13 -13.81
N GLU A 422 25.40 -5.91 -12.54
CA GLU A 422 26.22 -5.22 -11.54
C GLU A 422 27.43 -6.08 -11.08
N PHE A 423 27.25 -7.40 -10.97
CA PHE A 423 28.25 -8.34 -10.50
C PHE A 423 28.33 -9.60 -11.37
N PRO A 424 28.79 -9.48 -12.63
CA PRO A 424 28.89 -10.63 -13.53
C PRO A 424 29.88 -11.71 -13.06
N GLN A 425 30.86 -11.32 -12.23
CA GLN A 425 31.90 -12.22 -11.71
C GLN A 425 31.49 -12.99 -10.45
N PHE A 426 30.34 -12.63 -9.79
CA PHE A 426 29.92 -13.26 -8.56
C PHE A 426 28.75 -14.20 -8.79
N ASP A 427 28.72 -15.29 -8.04
CA ASP A 427 27.53 -16.14 -7.97
C ASP A 427 26.36 -15.44 -7.24
N VAL A 428 25.17 -16.04 -7.37
CA VAL A 428 23.94 -15.50 -6.80
C VAL A 428 24.07 -15.27 -5.28
N SER A 429 24.74 -16.18 -4.57
CA SER A 429 24.85 -16.11 -3.11
C SER A 429 25.78 -14.99 -2.65
N LEU A 430 26.88 -14.75 -3.36
CA LEU A 430 27.80 -13.66 -3.05
C LEU A 430 27.18 -12.28 -3.30
N ARG A 431 26.35 -12.16 -4.34
CA ARG A 431 25.58 -10.91 -4.60
C ARG A 431 24.65 -10.57 -3.45
N SER A 432 24.06 -11.58 -2.81
CA SER A 432 23.22 -11.39 -1.61
C SER A 432 24.02 -10.81 -0.45
N ALA A 433 25.20 -11.33 -0.15
CA ALA A 433 26.08 -10.83 0.91
C ALA A 433 26.50 -9.36 0.69
N VAL A 434 26.78 -9.00 -0.59
CA VAL A 434 27.08 -7.59 -0.94
C VAL A 434 25.84 -6.71 -0.67
N SER A 435 24.65 -7.15 -1.05
CA SER A 435 23.42 -6.40 -0.80
C SER A 435 23.18 -6.20 0.69
N ILE A 436 23.40 -7.23 1.52
CA ILE A 436 23.27 -7.15 2.98
C ILE A 436 24.21 -6.10 3.56
N ALA A 437 25.48 -6.06 3.12
CA ALA A 437 26.45 -5.04 3.57
C ALA A 437 25.99 -3.63 3.20
N ARG A 438 25.57 -3.42 1.94
CA ARG A 438 25.12 -2.11 1.43
C ARG A 438 23.85 -1.61 2.08
N ARG A 439 22.92 -2.52 2.47
CA ARG A 439 21.70 -2.14 3.20
C ARG A 439 21.99 -1.46 4.53
N LEU A 440 23.13 -1.77 5.17
CA LEU A 440 23.52 -1.10 6.39
C LEU A 440 24.11 0.29 6.10
N GLN A 441 24.83 0.44 4.97
CA GLN A 441 25.40 1.72 4.56
C GLN A 441 24.33 2.71 4.09
N ASP A 442 23.45 2.31 3.19
CA ASP A 442 22.29 3.08 2.74
C ASP A 442 21.12 2.16 2.36
N PRO A 443 20.17 1.95 3.28
CA PRO A 443 19.01 1.08 3.05
C PRO A 443 18.20 1.48 1.82
N LEU A 444 17.90 2.78 1.65
CA LEU A 444 17.09 3.27 0.54
C LEU A 444 17.76 3.00 -0.81
N ALA A 445 19.06 3.35 -0.94
CA ALA A 445 19.80 3.20 -2.19
C ALA A 445 19.89 1.73 -2.66
N GLU A 446 19.91 0.78 -1.71
CA GLU A 446 19.95 -0.64 -2.01
C GLU A 446 18.56 -1.25 -2.22
N LEU A 447 17.58 -0.93 -1.35
CA LEU A 447 16.25 -1.52 -1.39
C LEU A 447 15.45 -1.10 -2.63
N VAL A 448 15.68 0.07 -3.21
CA VAL A 448 15.02 0.50 -4.47
C VAL A 448 15.39 -0.37 -5.68
N LYS A 449 16.41 -1.22 -5.58
CA LYS A 449 16.78 -2.20 -6.61
C LYS A 449 15.88 -3.43 -6.61
N ILE A 450 15.06 -3.58 -5.60
CA ILE A 450 14.21 -4.74 -5.32
C ILE A 450 12.76 -4.36 -5.55
N ASP A 451 11.97 -5.27 -6.10
CA ASP A 451 10.51 -5.10 -6.15
C ASP A 451 9.98 -4.86 -4.72
N PRO A 452 9.27 -3.76 -4.46
CA PRO A 452 8.75 -3.44 -3.12
C PRO A 452 7.94 -4.56 -2.48
N LYS A 453 7.27 -5.40 -3.29
CA LYS A 453 6.55 -6.59 -2.82
C LYS A 453 7.45 -7.65 -2.18
N ALA A 454 8.73 -7.64 -2.50
CA ALA A 454 9.71 -8.59 -1.95
C ALA A 454 10.48 -8.04 -0.74
N ILE A 455 10.39 -6.74 -0.43
CA ILE A 455 11.10 -6.11 0.69
C ILE A 455 10.35 -6.36 2.00
N GLY A 456 9.04 -6.36 1.96
CA GLY A 456 8.17 -6.59 3.11
C GLY A 456 7.23 -7.77 2.89
N VAL A 457 6.44 -8.08 3.90
CA VAL A 457 5.38 -9.09 3.82
C VAL A 457 4.05 -8.41 4.11
N GLY A 458 3.25 -8.28 3.08
CA GLY A 458 1.85 -7.87 3.20
C GLY A 458 0.97 -9.07 3.54
N GLN A 459 0.01 -8.86 4.43
CA GLN A 459 -0.96 -9.89 4.75
C GLN A 459 -1.79 -10.22 3.50
N TYR A 460 -1.83 -11.50 3.11
CA TYR A 460 -2.54 -11.96 1.90
C TYR A 460 -2.11 -11.29 0.59
N GLN A 461 -0.89 -10.77 0.49
CA GLN A 461 -0.43 -9.98 -0.67
C GLN A 461 -0.60 -10.69 -2.03
N HIS A 462 -0.53 -12.04 -2.06
CA HIS A 462 -0.68 -12.83 -3.29
C HIS A 462 -2.15 -12.98 -3.74
N ASP A 463 -3.11 -12.58 -2.90
CA ASP A 463 -4.53 -12.60 -3.22
C ASP A 463 -5.05 -11.20 -3.57
N LEU A 464 -4.21 -10.16 -3.41
CA LEU A 464 -4.55 -8.79 -3.74
C LEU A 464 -4.41 -8.52 -5.24
N LYS A 465 -5.11 -7.51 -5.74
CA LYS A 465 -4.96 -7.05 -7.13
C LYS A 465 -3.55 -6.46 -7.33
N ALA A 466 -2.77 -7.11 -8.19
CA ALA A 466 -1.36 -6.78 -8.40
C ALA A 466 -1.15 -5.30 -8.79
N ALA A 467 -1.98 -4.76 -9.68
CA ALA A 467 -1.87 -3.38 -10.16
C ALA A 467 -2.09 -2.34 -9.03
N GLU A 468 -3.07 -2.57 -8.14
CA GLU A 468 -3.34 -1.68 -7.01
C GLU A 468 -2.20 -1.74 -5.98
N LEU A 469 -1.68 -2.95 -5.71
CA LEU A 469 -0.55 -3.15 -4.82
C LEU A 469 0.73 -2.49 -5.37
N ASP A 470 1.02 -2.69 -6.66
CA ASP A 470 2.19 -2.12 -7.32
C ASP A 470 2.16 -0.59 -7.31
N ALA A 471 1.00 0.00 -7.61
CA ALA A 471 0.83 1.45 -7.59
C ALA A 471 1.04 2.03 -6.18
N ALA A 472 0.45 1.41 -5.16
CA ALA A 472 0.56 1.87 -3.78
C ALA A 472 2.00 1.77 -3.25
N LEU A 473 2.65 0.61 -3.41
CA LEU A 473 4.02 0.42 -2.92
C LEU A 473 5.04 1.22 -3.73
N GLY A 474 4.88 1.32 -5.05
CA GLY A 474 5.69 2.17 -5.91
C GLY A 474 5.62 3.64 -5.51
N GLY A 475 4.42 4.12 -5.17
CA GLY A 475 4.21 5.47 -4.63
C GLY A 475 4.96 5.73 -3.31
N VAL A 476 5.00 4.75 -2.40
CA VAL A 476 5.78 4.88 -1.15
C VAL A 476 7.28 5.01 -1.45
N VAL A 477 7.80 4.21 -2.38
CA VAL A 477 9.23 4.30 -2.78
C VAL A 477 9.52 5.68 -3.40
N GLU A 478 8.67 6.14 -4.32
CA GLU A 478 8.79 7.45 -4.94
C GLU A 478 8.80 8.59 -3.91
N ASP A 479 7.87 8.56 -2.95
CA ASP A 479 7.81 9.55 -1.88
C ASP A 479 9.08 9.54 -1.00
N CYS A 480 9.58 8.35 -0.64
CA CYS A 480 10.81 8.22 0.14
C CYS A 480 12.02 8.80 -0.62
N VAL A 481 12.20 8.41 -1.89
CA VAL A 481 13.32 8.86 -2.72
C VAL A 481 13.30 10.38 -2.91
N ASN A 482 12.15 10.97 -3.24
CA ASN A 482 12.04 12.39 -3.46
C ASN A 482 12.11 13.21 -2.17
N SER A 483 11.70 12.66 -1.02
CA SER A 483 11.86 13.32 0.28
C SER A 483 13.33 13.40 0.75
N VAL A 484 14.11 12.37 0.46
CA VAL A 484 15.55 12.31 0.79
C VAL A 484 16.37 13.17 -0.18
N GLY A 485 16.00 13.16 -1.46
CA GLY A 485 16.82 13.72 -2.55
C GLY A 485 17.94 12.77 -2.97
N VAL A 486 18.41 12.90 -4.18
CA VAL A 486 19.30 11.94 -4.84
C VAL A 486 20.56 12.61 -5.35
N ASP A 487 21.73 12.11 -4.93
CA ASP A 487 23.01 12.53 -5.54
C ASP A 487 23.11 11.96 -6.95
N VAL A 488 23.11 12.85 -7.95
CA VAL A 488 23.14 12.47 -9.37
C VAL A 488 24.44 11.79 -9.78
N ASN A 489 25.53 12.04 -9.06
CA ASN A 489 26.85 11.51 -9.39
C ASN A 489 27.06 10.08 -8.87
N THR A 490 26.37 9.67 -7.81
CA THR A 490 26.55 8.36 -7.17
C THR A 490 25.36 7.42 -7.37
N ALA A 491 24.18 7.99 -7.65
CA ALA A 491 22.94 7.22 -7.72
C ALA A 491 22.93 6.14 -8.81
N SER A 492 22.35 4.98 -8.49
CA SER A 492 22.08 3.91 -9.45
C SER A 492 20.93 4.28 -10.41
N VAL A 493 20.84 3.57 -11.54
CA VAL A 493 19.71 3.69 -12.46
C VAL A 493 18.38 3.45 -11.75
N SER A 494 18.33 2.46 -10.85
CA SER A 494 17.13 2.12 -10.09
C SER A 494 16.71 3.28 -9.19
N LEU A 495 17.63 3.89 -8.45
CA LEU A 495 17.34 5.02 -7.59
C LEU A 495 16.88 6.25 -8.39
N LEU A 496 17.56 6.57 -9.48
CA LEU A 496 17.20 7.67 -10.37
C LEU A 496 15.81 7.50 -10.99
N SER A 497 15.39 6.27 -11.28
CA SER A 497 14.08 6.03 -11.91
C SER A 497 12.87 6.32 -11.01
N TYR A 498 13.07 6.49 -9.70
CA TYR A 498 12.05 6.93 -8.75
C TYR A 498 12.07 8.46 -8.49
N VAL A 499 13.01 9.17 -9.10
CA VAL A 499 13.00 10.64 -9.01
C VAL A 499 11.89 11.19 -9.90
N ALA A 500 11.13 12.14 -9.38
CA ALA A 500 10.04 12.80 -10.09
C ALA A 500 10.46 13.24 -11.50
N GLY A 501 9.69 12.89 -12.51
CA GLY A 501 9.96 13.22 -13.91
C GLY A 501 11.06 12.41 -14.61
N ILE A 502 11.69 11.44 -13.94
CA ILE A 502 12.73 10.57 -14.52
C ILE A 502 12.18 9.15 -14.74
N ASN A 503 12.15 8.72 -15.98
CA ASN A 503 11.88 7.32 -16.32
C ASN A 503 13.17 6.51 -16.45
N THR A 504 13.05 5.19 -16.53
CA THR A 504 14.20 4.28 -16.63
C THR A 504 15.17 4.60 -17.80
N THR A 505 14.65 5.08 -18.93
CA THR A 505 15.48 5.45 -20.08
C THR A 505 16.31 6.70 -19.77
N VAL A 506 15.70 7.72 -19.19
CA VAL A 506 16.40 8.95 -18.78
C VAL A 506 17.40 8.63 -17.67
N ALA A 507 17.06 7.78 -16.70
CA ALA A 507 17.98 7.34 -15.64
C ALA A 507 19.24 6.68 -16.22
N LYS A 508 19.09 5.78 -17.20
CA LYS A 508 20.24 5.18 -17.93
C LYS A 508 21.07 6.22 -18.65
N ASN A 509 20.44 7.20 -19.30
CA ASN A 509 21.15 8.27 -20.01
C ASN A 509 21.89 9.21 -19.05
N ILE A 510 21.39 9.47 -17.86
CA ILE A 510 22.10 10.24 -16.83
C ILE A 510 23.39 9.50 -16.41
N VAL A 511 23.29 8.21 -16.16
CA VAL A 511 24.45 7.38 -15.77
C VAL A 511 25.48 7.36 -16.91
N ALA A 512 25.06 7.07 -18.13
CA ALA A 512 25.94 7.05 -19.29
C ALA A 512 26.62 8.43 -19.51
N TYR A 513 25.86 9.52 -19.38
CA TYR A 513 26.40 10.87 -19.54
C TYR A 513 27.52 11.17 -18.54
N ARG A 514 27.36 10.81 -17.25
CA ARG A 514 28.41 11.04 -16.23
C ARG A 514 29.64 10.15 -16.43
N GLU A 515 29.46 8.94 -16.96
CA GLU A 515 30.56 8.03 -17.30
C GLU A 515 31.39 8.57 -18.48
N GLU A 516 30.74 9.17 -19.46
CA GLU A 516 31.39 9.71 -20.66
C GLU A 516 31.99 11.10 -20.45
N ASN A 517 31.29 11.97 -19.69
CA ASN A 517 31.62 13.41 -19.58
C ASN A 517 32.17 13.81 -18.21
N GLY A 518 32.29 12.86 -17.27
CA GLY A 518 32.66 13.11 -15.89
C GLY A 518 31.47 13.56 -15.01
N ALA A 519 31.74 13.79 -13.74
CA ALA A 519 30.73 14.14 -12.75
C ALA A 519 30.03 15.48 -13.07
N PHE A 520 28.74 15.52 -12.79
CA PHE A 520 27.96 16.77 -12.86
C PHE A 520 28.47 17.75 -11.80
N THR A 521 28.63 19.02 -12.18
CA THR A 521 29.01 20.11 -11.28
C THR A 521 27.91 21.15 -11.12
N THR A 522 26.92 21.14 -12.02
CA THR A 522 25.72 21.98 -11.98
C THR A 522 24.49 21.23 -12.48
N ARG A 523 23.31 21.53 -11.96
CA ARG A 523 22.04 20.99 -12.44
C ARG A 523 21.75 21.37 -13.90
N ALA A 524 22.26 22.54 -14.34
CA ALA A 524 22.12 22.99 -15.74
C ALA A 524 22.70 21.96 -16.75
N GLN A 525 23.72 21.19 -16.37
CA GLN A 525 24.30 20.16 -17.24
C GLN A 525 23.32 19.02 -17.53
N LEU A 526 22.33 18.77 -16.66
CA LEU A 526 21.28 17.77 -16.89
C LEU A 526 20.49 18.04 -18.18
N LYS A 527 20.36 19.30 -18.60
CA LYS A 527 19.71 19.67 -19.87
C LYS A 527 20.42 19.11 -21.12
N LYS A 528 21.67 18.66 -20.97
CA LYS A 528 22.45 18.04 -22.05
C LYS A 528 22.24 16.51 -22.10
N VAL A 529 21.59 15.92 -21.12
CA VAL A 529 21.31 14.47 -21.08
C VAL A 529 20.26 14.13 -22.15
N PRO A 530 20.53 13.14 -23.02
CA PRO A 530 19.58 12.74 -24.05
C PRO A 530 18.23 12.33 -23.46
N ARG A 531 17.14 12.74 -24.09
CA ARG A 531 15.74 12.51 -23.70
C ARG A 531 15.28 13.12 -22.36
N LEU A 532 16.11 13.88 -21.68
CA LEU A 532 15.71 14.70 -20.55
C LEU A 532 15.21 16.04 -21.08
N GLY A 533 13.93 16.11 -21.43
CA GLY A 533 13.30 17.33 -21.98
C GLY A 533 13.07 18.41 -20.91
N PRO A 534 12.68 19.64 -21.31
CA PRO A 534 12.48 20.76 -20.39
C PRO A 534 11.52 20.45 -19.23
N LYS A 535 10.41 19.77 -19.52
CA LYS A 535 9.41 19.39 -18.52
C LYS A 535 9.93 18.37 -17.51
N ALA A 536 10.69 17.36 -17.98
CA ALA A 536 11.31 16.38 -17.10
C ALA A 536 12.39 17.03 -16.22
N PHE A 537 13.17 17.97 -16.79
CA PHE A 537 14.14 18.78 -16.04
C PHE A 537 13.47 19.60 -14.95
N GLU A 538 12.39 20.32 -15.26
CA GLU A 538 11.61 21.06 -14.27
C GLU A 538 11.17 20.19 -13.11
N GLN A 539 10.68 18.99 -13.38
CA GLN A 539 10.18 18.11 -12.31
C GLN A 539 11.29 17.46 -11.47
N CYS A 540 12.44 17.12 -12.08
CA CYS A 540 13.49 16.39 -11.37
C CYS A 540 14.55 17.27 -10.71
N ALA A 541 14.78 18.49 -11.21
CA ALA A 541 15.94 19.30 -10.85
C ALA A 541 16.06 19.60 -9.35
N GLY A 542 14.94 19.82 -8.66
CA GLY A 542 14.94 20.10 -7.23
C GLY A 542 15.24 18.88 -6.36
N PHE A 543 14.99 17.67 -6.86
CA PHE A 543 15.22 16.41 -6.13
C PHE A 543 16.62 15.83 -6.37
N LEU A 544 17.31 16.28 -7.43
CA LEU A 544 18.67 15.87 -7.72
C LEU A 544 19.66 16.82 -7.02
N ARG A 545 20.63 16.26 -6.32
CA ARG A 545 21.66 17.00 -5.60
C ARG A 545 23.03 16.74 -6.19
N ILE A 546 23.93 17.73 -6.06
CA ILE A 546 25.31 17.66 -6.52
C ILE A 546 26.21 18.09 -5.36
N PRO A 547 26.60 17.15 -4.48
CA PRO A 547 27.60 17.42 -3.43
C PRO A 547 28.92 17.89 -4.06
N GLY A 548 29.51 18.98 -3.56
CA GLY A 548 30.72 19.55 -4.14
C GLY A 548 30.53 20.28 -5.47
N GLY A 549 29.28 20.60 -5.84
CA GLY A 549 28.96 21.41 -7.02
C GLY A 549 29.51 22.83 -6.95
N LYS A 550 29.46 23.55 -8.08
CA LYS A 550 30.01 24.92 -8.21
C LYS A 550 29.33 25.94 -7.29
N ASP A 551 28.08 25.76 -6.97
CA ASP A 551 27.28 26.59 -6.07
C ASP A 551 26.71 25.71 -4.96
N LEU A 552 26.71 26.22 -3.71
CA LEU A 552 26.14 25.50 -2.56
C LEU A 552 24.66 25.12 -2.78
N MET A 553 23.92 25.94 -3.54
CA MET A 553 22.52 25.67 -3.90
C MET A 553 22.34 24.37 -4.69
N GLU A 554 23.35 23.90 -5.41
CA GLU A 554 23.29 22.63 -6.15
C GLU A 554 23.18 21.41 -5.22
N ASN A 555 23.58 21.55 -3.94
CA ASN A 555 23.46 20.54 -2.92
C ASN A 555 22.30 20.81 -1.93
N THR A 556 21.23 21.45 -2.40
CA THR A 556 20.03 21.75 -1.58
C THR A 556 18.78 21.24 -2.28
N GLY A 557 17.63 21.21 -1.58
CA GLY A 557 16.32 20.99 -2.18
C GLY A 557 15.70 22.25 -2.82
N VAL A 558 16.43 23.36 -2.91
CA VAL A 558 15.95 24.57 -3.59
C VAL A 558 15.85 24.31 -5.09
N HIS A 559 14.67 24.56 -5.66
CA HIS A 559 14.45 24.38 -7.08
C HIS A 559 15.19 25.47 -7.89
N PRO A 560 15.77 25.16 -9.08
CA PRO A 560 16.46 26.15 -9.89
C PRO A 560 15.63 27.39 -10.23
N GLU A 561 14.31 27.28 -10.37
CA GLU A 561 13.39 28.41 -10.56
C GLU A 561 13.42 29.43 -9.41
N SER A 562 13.75 28.94 -8.21
CA SER A 562 13.79 29.77 -6.98
C SER A 562 15.19 30.27 -6.63
N TYR A 563 16.20 30.06 -7.48
CA TYR A 563 17.58 30.50 -7.20
C TYR A 563 17.69 32.04 -7.09
N ASP A 564 16.93 32.78 -7.87
CA ASP A 564 16.94 34.24 -7.78
C ASP A 564 16.32 34.74 -6.47
N ALA A 565 15.24 34.08 -6.01
CA ALA A 565 14.64 34.33 -4.71
C ALA A 565 15.60 33.96 -3.55
N ALA A 566 16.30 32.85 -3.67
CA ALA A 566 17.31 32.42 -2.71
C ALA A 566 18.48 33.44 -2.62
N ARG A 567 18.97 33.92 -3.76
CA ARG A 567 20.01 34.98 -3.82
C ARG A 567 19.52 36.30 -3.23
N ALA A 568 18.25 36.68 -3.52
CA ALA A 568 17.64 37.87 -2.95
C ALA A 568 17.55 37.79 -1.41
N LEU A 569 17.15 36.62 -0.89
CA LEU A 569 17.11 36.39 0.56
C LEU A 569 18.49 36.47 1.21
N LEU A 570 19.51 35.87 0.62
CA LEU A 570 20.90 35.95 1.08
C LEU A 570 21.41 37.39 1.08
N LYS A 571 21.12 38.13 -0.01
CA LYS A 571 21.50 39.54 -0.14
C LYS A 571 20.81 40.42 0.92
N HIS A 572 19.54 40.15 1.22
CA HIS A 572 18.79 40.88 2.25
C HIS A 572 19.49 40.79 3.62
N PHE A 573 19.97 39.63 4.00
CA PHE A 573 20.72 39.44 5.22
C PHE A 573 22.22 39.68 5.08
N SER A 574 22.71 40.11 3.92
CA SER A 574 24.13 40.30 3.62
C SER A 574 24.99 39.07 3.91
N LEU A 575 24.46 37.87 3.63
CA LEU A 575 25.11 36.59 3.87
C LEU A 575 25.59 35.97 2.54
N THR A 576 26.72 35.31 2.59
CA THR A 576 27.12 34.34 1.58
C THR A 576 26.41 33.02 1.80
N PRO A 577 26.25 32.11 0.79
CA PRO A 577 25.66 30.80 1.00
C PRO A 577 26.31 29.99 2.14
N ALA A 578 27.63 30.11 2.31
CA ALA A 578 28.35 29.42 3.39
C ALA A 578 28.02 29.97 4.79
N GLU A 579 27.87 31.29 4.92
CA GLU A 579 27.51 31.95 6.18
C GLU A 579 26.03 31.75 6.56
N ALA A 580 25.18 31.43 5.60
CA ALA A 580 23.77 31.15 5.80
C ALA A 580 23.55 29.83 6.57
N VAL A 581 24.50 28.91 6.49
CA VAL A 581 24.42 27.60 7.16
C VAL A 581 24.26 27.77 8.67
N GLY A 582 23.22 27.18 9.22
CA GLY A 582 22.88 27.25 10.64
C GLY A 582 22.25 28.56 11.13
N LYS A 583 22.16 29.61 10.30
CA LYS A 583 21.72 30.95 10.74
C LYS A 583 20.51 31.49 10.00
N LEU A 584 20.40 31.25 8.69
CA LEU A 584 19.44 31.94 7.83
C LEU A 584 17.99 31.73 8.26
N LEU A 585 17.62 30.48 8.62
CA LEU A 585 16.27 30.15 9.07
C LEU A 585 15.90 30.95 10.33
N THR A 586 16.79 31.02 11.31
CA THR A 586 16.55 31.75 12.56
C THR A 586 16.44 33.26 12.32
N LEU A 587 17.28 33.84 11.44
CA LEU A 587 17.19 35.25 11.07
C LEU A 587 15.89 35.58 10.34
N ALA A 588 15.50 34.75 9.38
CA ALA A 588 14.27 34.94 8.64
C ALA A 588 13.02 34.77 9.52
N ASP A 589 13.05 33.87 10.48
CA ASP A 589 11.96 33.69 11.46
C ASP A 589 11.84 34.87 12.42
N ALA A 590 12.98 35.42 12.85
CA ALA A 590 13.01 36.63 13.71
C ALA A 590 12.46 37.89 13.01
N GLU A 591 12.68 38.06 11.71
CA GLU A 591 12.15 39.18 10.92
C GLU A 591 10.69 38.95 10.50
N GLY A 592 10.28 37.69 10.36
CA GLY A 592 8.93 37.27 9.99
C GLY A 592 8.76 36.97 8.52
N PHE A 593 8.48 35.71 8.20
CA PHE A 593 8.36 35.20 6.83
C PHE A 593 7.30 35.92 5.98
N ALA A 594 6.16 36.32 6.58
CA ALA A 594 5.11 37.03 5.86
C ALA A 594 5.56 38.44 5.37
N ALA A 595 6.40 39.14 6.13
CA ALA A 595 6.96 40.44 5.75
C ALA A 595 8.01 40.28 4.66
N LEU A 596 8.94 39.34 4.85
CA LEU A 596 9.99 38.99 3.87
C LEU A 596 9.41 38.51 2.52
N ALA A 597 8.37 37.68 2.57
CA ALA A 597 7.68 37.18 1.39
C ALA A 597 7.12 38.30 0.50
N LYS A 598 6.49 39.31 1.14
CA LYS A 598 6.00 40.49 0.43
C LYS A 598 7.12 41.34 -0.13
N GLN A 599 8.22 41.54 0.63
CA GLN A 599 9.37 42.35 0.21
C GLN A 599 10.14 41.72 -0.96
N LEU A 600 10.29 40.40 -0.93
CA LEU A 600 11.02 39.64 -1.95
C LEU A 600 10.12 39.15 -3.10
N ASN A 601 8.80 39.43 -3.04
CA ASN A 601 7.80 39.02 -4.01
C ASN A 601 7.83 37.49 -4.28
N VAL A 602 7.89 36.73 -3.20
CA VAL A 602 7.93 35.25 -3.18
C VAL A 602 6.85 34.77 -2.21
N GLY A 603 6.24 33.62 -2.47
CA GLY A 603 5.28 33.05 -1.53
C GLY A 603 5.94 32.66 -0.20
N GLU A 604 5.21 32.80 0.90
CA GLU A 604 5.72 32.49 2.24
C GLU A 604 6.15 31.01 2.38
N PRO A 605 5.40 30.00 1.90
CA PRO A 605 5.81 28.61 1.95
C PRO A 605 7.12 28.35 1.22
N THR A 606 7.28 28.89 0.00
CA THR A 606 8.51 28.78 -0.80
C THR A 606 9.69 29.44 -0.10
N LEU A 607 9.51 30.62 0.46
CA LEU A 607 10.57 31.35 1.15
C LEU A 607 11.04 30.62 2.41
N ARG A 608 10.11 30.02 3.16
CA ARG A 608 10.38 29.19 4.33
C ARG A 608 11.19 27.94 3.96
N ASP A 609 10.81 27.27 2.87
CA ASP A 609 11.55 26.11 2.36
C ASP A 609 12.97 26.51 1.89
N ILE A 610 13.13 27.64 1.18
CA ILE A 610 14.44 28.16 0.78
C ILE A 610 15.33 28.43 2.00
N ALA A 611 14.83 29.12 3.02
CA ALA A 611 15.58 29.42 4.23
C ALA A 611 16.01 28.17 4.99
N ALA A 612 15.11 27.18 5.08
CA ALA A 612 15.40 25.90 5.72
C ALA A 612 16.48 25.11 4.97
N GLU A 613 16.38 25.02 3.64
CA GLU A 613 17.34 24.28 2.81
C GLU A 613 18.72 24.94 2.77
N LEU A 614 18.79 26.27 2.71
CA LEU A 614 20.08 27.00 2.76
C LEU A 614 20.71 26.98 4.16
N SER A 615 19.91 26.87 5.20
CA SER A 615 20.43 26.71 6.57
C SER A 615 21.05 25.34 6.80
N ARG A 616 20.67 24.32 6.04
CA ARG A 616 21.16 22.94 6.17
C ARG A 616 21.34 22.29 4.80
N PRO A 617 22.35 22.73 4.01
CA PRO A 617 22.62 22.15 2.69
C PRO A 617 22.93 20.65 2.79
N GLY A 618 22.43 19.85 1.86
CA GLY A 618 22.63 18.41 1.87
C GLY A 618 21.91 17.66 3.00
N ARG A 619 20.94 18.31 3.65
CA ARG A 619 20.12 17.67 4.70
C ARG A 619 19.49 16.39 4.20
N ASP A 620 19.68 15.33 4.96
CA ASP A 620 18.95 14.07 4.81
C ASP A 620 17.92 13.97 5.94
N PRO A 621 16.63 13.89 5.67
CA PRO A 621 15.60 13.79 6.71
C PRO A 621 15.76 12.54 7.59
N ARG A 622 16.49 11.52 7.13
CA ARG A 622 16.79 10.30 7.88
C ARG A 622 17.78 10.54 9.04
N ASP A 623 18.59 11.58 8.96
CA ASP A 623 19.56 11.92 10.01
C ASP A 623 18.88 12.42 11.31
N GLU A 624 17.61 12.88 11.20
CA GLU A 624 16.79 13.32 12.33
C GLU A 624 16.02 12.16 13.00
N LEU A 625 16.01 10.99 12.37
CA LEU A 625 15.41 9.80 12.94
C LEU A 625 16.35 9.16 13.99
N PRO A 626 15.79 8.41 14.95
CA PRO A 626 16.61 7.69 15.92
C PRO A 626 17.64 6.82 15.20
N GLN A 627 18.93 7.00 15.58
CA GLN A 627 19.99 6.20 14.97
C GLN A 627 19.79 4.72 15.26
N VAL A 628 20.12 3.90 14.28
CA VAL A 628 20.04 2.45 14.39
C VAL A 628 20.86 1.96 15.57
N LEU A 629 20.27 1.11 16.41
CA LEU A 629 20.96 0.50 17.55
C LEU A 629 21.99 -0.51 17.06
N MET A 630 23.24 -0.08 17.04
CA MET A 630 24.37 -0.98 16.78
C MET A 630 24.78 -1.67 18.06
N ARG A 631 25.03 -2.96 17.97
CA ARG A 631 25.38 -3.80 19.12
C ARG A 631 26.91 -3.93 19.23
N SER A 632 27.42 -3.80 20.42
CA SER A 632 28.78 -4.18 20.81
C SER A 632 28.80 -5.47 21.65
N ASP A 633 27.65 -5.82 22.27
CA ASP A 633 27.50 -6.98 23.15
C ASP A 633 26.20 -7.74 22.82
N VAL A 634 26.19 -9.05 23.08
CA VAL A 634 24.97 -9.86 23.09
C VAL A 634 24.60 -10.16 24.53
N MET A 635 23.37 -9.79 24.91
CA MET A 635 22.76 -10.26 26.16
C MET A 635 22.04 -11.59 25.94
N ASP A 636 22.25 -12.54 26.82
CA ASP A 636 21.45 -13.77 26.85
C ASP A 636 20.17 -13.53 27.68
N LEU A 637 19.15 -14.32 27.45
CA LEU A 637 17.90 -14.29 28.23
C LEU A 637 18.16 -14.41 29.76
N LYS A 638 19.24 -15.11 30.12
CA LYS A 638 19.69 -15.29 31.51
C LYS A 638 20.24 -14.03 32.16
N ASP A 639 20.66 -13.08 31.35
CA ASP A 639 21.25 -11.82 31.81
C ASP A 639 20.19 -10.76 32.11
N LEU A 640 18.94 -11.02 31.70
CA LEU A 640 17.82 -10.12 31.93
C LEU A 640 17.33 -10.19 33.38
N GLN A 641 17.34 -9.05 34.07
CA GLN A 641 16.80 -8.91 35.42
C GLN A 641 15.53 -8.03 35.39
N PRO A 642 14.51 -8.36 36.20
CA PRO A 642 13.34 -7.49 36.36
C PRO A 642 13.77 -6.08 36.78
N GLY A 643 13.17 -5.06 36.13
CA GLY A 643 13.50 -3.66 36.33
C GLY A 643 14.69 -3.12 35.51
N MET A 644 15.36 -3.96 34.74
CA MET A 644 16.44 -3.57 33.85
C MET A 644 15.93 -2.67 32.74
N GLU A 645 16.52 -1.49 32.57
CA GLU A 645 16.23 -0.56 31.49
C GLU A 645 17.00 -0.93 30.23
N LEU A 646 16.28 -1.05 29.13
CA LEU A 646 16.83 -1.42 27.84
C LEU A 646 16.26 -0.52 26.74
N ARG A 647 17.03 -0.29 25.69
CA ARG A 647 16.55 0.30 24.46
C ARG A 647 16.30 -0.81 23.45
N GLY A 648 15.12 -0.81 22.84
CA GLY A 648 14.75 -1.82 21.86
C GLY A 648 14.07 -1.20 20.65
N THR A 649 14.04 -1.96 19.56
CA THR A 649 13.37 -1.58 18.32
C THR A 649 12.04 -2.32 18.20
N VAL A 650 10.96 -1.62 17.92
CA VAL A 650 9.63 -2.21 17.69
C VAL A 650 9.65 -2.99 16.38
N ARG A 651 9.47 -4.31 16.47
CA ARG A 651 9.46 -5.23 15.32
C ARG A 651 8.07 -5.45 14.75
N ASN A 652 7.08 -5.51 15.64
CA ASN A 652 5.69 -5.76 15.23
C ASN A 652 4.73 -5.08 16.19
N VAL A 653 3.59 -4.63 15.68
CA VAL A 653 2.50 -4.02 16.45
C VAL A 653 1.23 -4.82 16.16
N THR A 654 0.61 -5.33 17.22
CA THR A 654 -0.62 -6.14 17.20
C THR A 654 -1.71 -5.45 18.01
N ASP A 655 -2.94 -5.94 17.97
CA ASP A 655 -4.08 -5.35 18.72
C ASP A 655 -3.87 -5.39 20.24
N PHE A 656 -3.10 -6.36 20.76
CA PHE A 656 -2.87 -6.56 22.19
C PHE A 656 -1.53 -6.01 22.71
N GLY A 657 -0.65 -5.51 21.82
CA GLY A 657 0.64 -4.95 22.25
C GLY A 657 1.65 -4.82 21.13
N ALA A 658 2.88 -4.52 21.49
CA ALA A 658 4.01 -4.41 20.59
C ALA A 658 5.13 -5.39 20.95
N PHE A 659 5.72 -5.99 19.93
CA PHE A 659 6.91 -6.82 20.06
C PHE A 659 8.15 -5.97 19.84
N VAL A 660 9.07 -5.97 20.82
CA VAL A 660 10.25 -5.14 20.86
C VAL A 660 11.49 -6.01 20.90
N ASP A 661 12.37 -5.83 19.93
CA ASP A 661 13.71 -6.42 19.92
C ASP A 661 14.63 -5.63 20.86
N ILE A 662 14.95 -6.21 21.99
CA ILE A 662 15.82 -5.63 23.03
C ILE A 662 17.26 -6.17 22.97
N GLY A 663 17.63 -6.86 21.89
CA GLY A 663 18.99 -7.38 21.75
C GLY A 663 19.22 -8.77 22.31
N VAL A 664 18.20 -9.42 22.86
CA VAL A 664 18.21 -10.84 23.20
C VAL A 664 17.58 -11.67 22.11
N HIS A 665 17.76 -12.99 22.14
CA HIS A 665 17.34 -13.89 21.06
C HIS A 665 15.84 -13.96 20.77
N ARG A 666 14.99 -13.18 21.47
CA ARG A 666 13.53 -13.07 21.24
C ARG A 666 13.05 -11.66 21.49
N ASP A 667 12.03 -11.28 20.73
CA ASP A 667 11.33 -10.05 20.96
C ASP A 667 10.54 -10.15 22.28
N GLY A 668 10.66 -9.11 23.09
CA GLY A 668 9.86 -8.95 24.29
C GLY A 668 8.49 -8.36 23.95
N LEU A 669 7.45 -8.78 24.65
CA LEU A 669 6.11 -8.24 24.49
C LEU A 669 5.87 -7.08 25.46
N VAL A 670 5.57 -5.90 24.93
CA VAL A 670 4.94 -4.82 25.68
C VAL A 670 3.44 -4.91 25.46
N HIS A 671 2.70 -5.42 26.45
CA HIS A 671 1.26 -5.50 26.39
C HIS A 671 0.64 -4.10 26.34
N ILE A 672 -0.52 -3.94 25.68
CA ILE A 672 -1.19 -2.63 25.50
C ILE A 672 -1.40 -1.88 26.84
N SER A 673 -1.65 -2.61 27.93
CA SER A 673 -1.77 -2.01 29.26
C SER A 673 -0.45 -1.50 29.84
N GLN A 674 0.70 -1.84 29.26
CA GLN A 674 2.05 -1.48 29.70
C GLN A 674 2.73 -0.42 28.81
N MET A 675 2.02 0.09 27.78
CA MET A 675 2.60 1.01 26.83
C MET A 675 2.59 2.48 27.27
N ALA A 676 1.54 2.89 28.00
CA ALA A 676 1.43 4.27 28.50
C ALA A 676 0.66 4.31 29.84
N GLN A 677 0.80 5.42 30.59
CA GLN A 677 0.01 5.61 31.83
C GLN A 677 -1.47 5.90 31.54
N ARG A 678 -1.79 6.47 30.36
CA ARG A 678 -3.16 6.68 29.88
C ARG A 678 -3.73 5.40 29.27
N ARG A 679 -5.06 5.33 29.17
CA ARG A 679 -5.71 4.24 28.43
C ARG A 679 -5.37 4.35 26.93
N VAL A 680 -4.86 3.30 26.37
CA VAL A 680 -4.53 3.15 24.95
C VAL A 680 -5.59 2.24 24.33
N ASN A 681 -6.22 2.68 23.24
CA ASN A 681 -7.24 1.88 22.56
C ASN A 681 -6.59 0.91 21.54
N HIS A 682 -5.52 1.36 20.89
CA HIS A 682 -4.75 0.54 19.96
C HIS A 682 -3.25 0.87 20.11
N PRO A 683 -2.36 -0.14 20.12
CA PRO A 683 -0.91 0.05 20.28
C PRO A 683 -0.26 1.02 19.29
N SER A 684 -0.78 1.11 18.07
CA SER A 684 -0.29 2.06 17.04
C SER A 684 -0.50 3.53 17.39
N GLU A 685 -1.28 3.87 18.44
CA GLU A 685 -1.38 5.23 18.98
C GLU A 685 -0.11 5.65 19.73
N VAL A 686 0.71 4.69 20.13
CA VAL A 686 1.88 4.91 21.00
C VAL A 686 3.18 4.60 20.27
N VAL A 687 3.21 3.52 19.49
CA VAL A 687 4.43 3.06 18.80
C VAL A 687 4.14 2.59 17.38
N ARG A 688 5.15 2.66 16.52
CA ARG A 688 5.15 2.15 15.14
C ARG A 688 6.28 1.15 14.96
N VAL A 689 6.15 0.28 13.97
CA VAL A 689 7.23 -0.63 13.56
C VAL A 689 8.47 0.21 13.16
N GLY A 690 9.62 -0.13 13.72
CA GLY A 690 10.88 0.59 13.54
C GLY A 690 11.18 1.64 14.61
N ASP A 691 10.23 1.99 15.48
CA ASP A 691 10.48 2.94 16.57
C ASP A 691 11.48 2.35 17.58
N ILE A 692 12.38 3.21 18.07
CA ILE A 692 13.27 2.88 19.16
C ILE A 692 12.63 3.35 20.46
N VAL A 693 12.36 2.40 21.34
CA VAL A 693 11.67 2.64 22.61
C VAL A 693 12.55 2.25 23.79
N THR A 694 12.41 2.98 24.89
CA THR A 694 12.95 2.57 26.17
C THR A 694 11.94 1.67 26.87
N VAL A 695 12.37 0.49 27.26
CA VAL A 695 11.54 -0.51 27.94
C VAL A 695 12.24 -1.02 29.20
N TRP A 696 11.45 -1.47 30.15
CA TRP A 696 11.94 -2.13 31.37
C TRP A 696 11.47 -3.57 31.37
N VAL A 697 12.35 -4.47 31.76
CA VAL A 697 12.01 -5.90 31.88
C VAL A 697 11.07 -6.09 33.08
N LEU A 698 9.88 -6.63 32.82
CA LEU A 698 8.96 -7.05 33.89
C LEU A 698 9.30 -8.48 34.35
N GLU A 699 9.44 -9.37 33.38
CA GLU A 699 9.70 -10.78 33.61
C GLU A 699 10.42 -11.39 32.41
N ALA A 700 11.40 -12.24 32.67
CA ALA A 700 12.08 -13.04 31.65
C ALA A 700 12.07 -14.51 32.11
N ASP A 701 11.25 -15.33 31.47
CA ASP A 701 11.13 -16.76 31.79
C ASP A 701 11.89 -17.60 30.76
N ALA A 702 13.03 -18.13 31.20
CA ALA A 702 13.87 -19.00 30.39
C ALA A 702 13.21 -20.37 30.03
N LYS A 703 12.20 -20.83 30.81
CA LYS A 703 11.51 -22.10 30.55
C LYS A 703 10.46 -21.98 29.46
N THR A 704 9.66 -20.91 29.51
CA THR A 704 8.64 -20.63 28.49
C THR A 704 9.19 -19.78 27.35
N ASN A 705 10.41 -19.29 27.50
CA ASN A 705 11.08 -18.46 26.51
C ASN A 705 10.28 -17.15 26.21
N ARG A 706 9.63 -16.56 27.25
CA ARG A 706 8.84 -15.35 27.17
C ARG A 706 9.50 -14.21 27.89
N ILE A 707 9.43 -13.02 27.27
CA ILE A 707 9.93 -11.77 27.84
C ILE A 707 8.76 -10.79 27.89
N SER A 708 8.42 -10.35 29.09
CA SER A 708 7.40 -9.32 29.31
C SER A 708 8.10 -7.99 29.61
N LEU A 709 7.71 -6.96 28.87
CA LEU A 709 8.29 -5.63 28.93
C LEU A 709 7.23 -4.58 29.30
N THR A 710 7.69 -3.45 29.82
CA THR A 710 6.86 -2.26 30.03
C THR A 710 7.56 -1.02 29.49
N MET A 711 6.81 -0.11 28.94
CA MET A 711 7.26 1.26 28.59
C MET A 711 6.97 2.26 29.72
N ARG A 712 6.41 1.78 30.85
CA ARG A 712 6.18 2.59 32.04
C ARG A 712 7.42 2.52 32.92
N PRO A 713 8.11 3.64 33.19
CA PRO A 713 9.24 3.63 34.11
C PRO A 713 8.78 3.08 35.47
N PRO A 714 9.56 2.18 36.08
CA PRO A 714 9.27 1.71 37.41
C PRO A 714 9.21 2.89 38.37
N ALA A 715 8.24 2.88 39.30
CA ALA A 715 8.15 3.90 40.31
C ALA A 715 9.50 3.95 41.05
N LYS A 716 10.14 5.13 41.11
CA LYS A 716 11.34 5.32 41.93
C LYS A 716 10.94 4.97 43.35
N GLY A 717 11.40 3.83 43.85
CA GLY A 717 11.26 3.43 45.24
C GLY A 717 12.13 4.30 46.16
#